data_250b06b5fcbe3583a51308a8c920a125
#
_entry.id   250b06b5fcbe3583a51308a8c920a125
#
_cell.length_a   1.000
_cell.length_b   1.000
_cell.length_c   1.000
_cell.angle_alpha   90.00
_cell.angle_beta   90.00
_cell.angle_gamma   90.00
#
_symmetry.space_group_name_H-M   'P 1'
#
loop_
_entity.id
_entity.type
_entity.pdbx_description
1 polymer ?
#
loop_
_entity_poly.entity_id
_entity_poly.type
_entity_poly.pdbx_seq_one_letter_code
_entity_poly.pdbx_strand_id
1 'polypeptide(L)'
;CWVSGNRRLAYGLCSRASYNRRMSPSGDASAPDCAGSLLAGLPVQAAALPALPGVYRFFDAVGQVLYVGKAVNLKRRVGSYFQKSDHSPRITLMVRQVHSIETTVTRSEAEALILENNFIKALSPKYNILFRDDKSYPYLMLSAHEYPQMAYYRGTLKKPNQYFGPYPNGYAVRDSIEILQKVFRLRTCEDSVFANRQRACLLYQIRRCSGPCVGHISHEDYQASISEAVTFLNGKTGELTQTLHHKMNQAAAALQFEEAARYRDQIQALGLVQSQQFIDSKNPNNPNDIDILALALEGGTVCIHWVSIRGGRHVGDKSFFPDVRHDPDPQAQEYAEAFVAQHYLGKSKPDIIISNFSLPESLQEALISEHGKQMQFVTKTIGERKVWLKMAEQNARLAIGQHQLQHNNQQQRIDDLARLLNMDSDGLQRLECFDISHTQGEATIASCVVYDEQNIQPSQYRRYNITTAKAGDDYAAMREVLTRRYGKMTEAQANGETVKWPDAVLIDGGKGQVGMAVDVWAELGLHIPIIGIAKGPERKAGLEELILPFTGETFRLPPNSPALHLLQTVRDESHRFAITGHRKKRDKARITSSLSDIPGIGNKRRQALLTRFGGLRGVSAASVEDLAQVEGISAALAEKIYESLHG
;
A
#
# COMPACT_ATOMS: atom_id res chain seq x y z
N CYS A 1 -22.15 27.26 13.60
CA CYS A 1 -22.45 28.56 12.96
C CYS A 1 -21.17 29.08 12.32
N TRP A 2 -21.17 29.14 11.02
CA TRP A 2 -20.16 29.75 10.18
C TRP A 2 -20.29 31.27 10.18
N VAL A 3 -19.15 31.99 10.27
CA VAL A 3 -19.05 33.37 9.80
C VAL A 3 -17.72 33.50 9.03
N SER A 4 -17.88 33.79 7.77
CA SER A 4 -16.85 34.14 6.81
C SER A 4 -16.29 35.56 7.11
N GLY A 5 -14.96 35.72 6.98
CA GLY A 5 -14.27 37.00 7.06
C GLY A 5 -13.03 37.02 6.18
N ASN A 6 -13.23 37.39 4.90
CA ASN A 6 -12.18 37.71 3.93
C ASN A 6 -11.42 38.98 4.39
N ARG A 7 -10.11 38.92 4.54
CA ARG A 7 -9.22 40.08 4.40
C ARG A 7 -8.03 39.71 3.53
N ARG A 8 -8.12 40.13 2.27
CA ARG A 8 -6.96 40.32 1.39
C ARG A 8 -6.12 41.45 1.92
N LEU A 9 -4.83 41.23 2.12
CA LEU A 9 -3.83 42.27 2.23
C LEU A 9 -2.92 42.22 1.01
N ALA A 10 -2.76 43.39 0.42
CA ALA A 10 -2.15 43.67 -0.86
C ALA A 10 -0.63 43.43 -0.86
N TYR A 11 -0.16 42.79 -1.90
CA TYR A 11 1.25 42.78 -2.28
C TYR A 11 1.53 44.05 -3.11
N GLY A 12 2.42 44.91 -2.59
CA GLY A 12 2.96 46.03 -3.32
C GLY A 12 3.93 45.58 -4.40
N LEU A 13 3.61 45.94 -5.61
CA LEU A 13 4.48 45.90 -6.79
C LEU A 13 5.66 46.87 -6.59
N CYS A 14 6.89 46.33 -6.67
CA CYS A 14 8.06 47.17 -6.87
C CYS A 14 8.53 47.02 -8.31
N SER A 15 8.42 48.09 -9.06
CA SER A 15 8.65 48.29 -10.47
C SER A 15 10.12 48.09 -10.88
N ARG A 16 10.31 47.53 -12.05
CA ARG A 16 11.56 47.52 -12.82
C ARG A 16 12.02 48.96 -13.10
N ALA A 17 13.29 49.24 -12.77
CA ALA A 17 14.05 50.31 -13.38
C ALA A 17 15.33 49.75 -13.95
N SER A 18 15.39 49.84 -15.26
CA SER A 18 16.55 49.58 -16.10
C SER A 18 17.63 50.64 -15.87
N TYR A 19 18.88 50.21 -15.64
CA TYR A 19 20.05 51.05 -15.83
C TYR A 19 21.19 50.27 -16.47
N ASN A 20 21.43 50.58 -17.74
CA ASN A 20 22.65 50.23 -18.47
C ASN A 20 23.79 51.12 -17.98
N ARG A 21 24.89 50.57 -17.52
CA ARG A 21 26.22 51.19 -17.59
C ARG A 21 27.30 50.12 -17.66
N ARG A 22 28.02 50.14 -18.76
CA ARG A 22 29.32 49.49 -18.96
C ARG A 22 30.34 50.11 -17.99
N MET A 23 31.16 49.31 -17.31
CA MET A 23 32.53 49.60 -16.95
C MET A 23 33.34 48.32 -16.64
N SER A 24 34.58 48.34 -16.98
CA SER A 24 35.62 47.27 -17.02
C SER A 24 36.13 46.80 -15.64
N PRO A 25 36.92 45.72 -15.60
CA PRO A 25 37.10 44.92 -14.39
C PRO A 25 38.33 45.38 -13.57
N SER A 26 38.16 45.52 -12.29
CA SER A 26 39.25 45.34 -11.30
C SER A 26 38.66 45.36 -9.87
N GLY A 27 39.03 44.40 -9.06
CA GLY A 27 38.88 44.49 -7.62
C GLY A 27 38.06 43.35 -7.01
N ASP A 28 38.76 42.49 -6.29
CA ASP A 28 38.22 41.58 -5.28
C ASP A 28 37.08 42.21 -4.48
N ALA A 29 35.93 41.63 -4.56
CA ALA A 29 34.84 41.85 -3.61
C ALA A 29 34.21 40.51 -3.29
N SER A 30 34.56 39.96 -2.15
CA SER A 30 33.90 38.86 -1.49
C SER A 30 32.38 39.12 -1.51
N ALA A 31 31.63 38.19 -2.10
CA ALA A 31 30.18 38.20 -2.09
C ALA A 31 29.67 38.25 -0.62
N PRO A 32 28.71 39.11 -0.28
CA PRO A 32 28.17 39.13 1.06
C PRO A 32 27.48 37.81 1.33
N ASP A 33 27.84 37.19 2.45
CA ASP A 33 27.28 35.95 2.95
C ASP A 33 25.82 36.17 3.37
N CYS A 34 24.90 36.12 2.40
CA CYS A 34 23.46 36.29 2.63
C CYS A 34 22.85 35.16 3.50
N ALA A 35 23.57 34.05 3.67
CA ALA A 35 23.14 32.95 4.52
C ALA A 35 23.24 33.28 6.02
N GLY A 36 24.22 34.08 6.43
CA GLY A 36 24.40 34.47 7.83
C GLY A 36 23.33 35.42 8.38
N SER A 37 22.74 36.27 7.52
CA SER A 37 21.74 37.27 7.94
C SER A 37 20.35 36.68 8.18
N LEU A 38 19.96 35.62 7.46
CA LEU A 38 18.65 34.97 7.59
C LEU A 38 18.55 34.09 8.83
N LEU A 39 19.62 33.39 9.20
CA LEU A 39 19.70 32.61 10.44
C LEU A 39 19.62 33.47 11.70
N ALA A 40 20.01 34.73 11.65
CA ALA A 40 19.95 35.65 12.79
C ALA A 40 18.50 36.03 13.20
N GLY A 41 17.52 35.94 12.30
CA GLY A 41 16.11 36.24 12.57
C GLY A 41 15.32 35.11 13.24
N LEU A 42 15.70 33.85 13.03
CA LEU A 42 14.97 32.69 13.56
C LEU A 42 14.99 32.56 15.08
N PRO A 43 16.12 32.81 15.81
CA PRO A 43 16.13 32.81 17.25
C PRO A 43 15.21 33.89 17.85
N VAL A 44 15.06 35.06 17.20
CA VAL A 44 14.15 36.14 17.61
C VAL A 44 12.70 35.73 17.43
N GLN A 45 12.37 35.08 16.29
CA GLN A 45 11.03 34.53 16.07
C GLN A 45 10.71 33.44 17.10
N ALA A 46 11.63 32.54 17.40
CA ALA A 46 11.46 31.49 18.40
C ALA A 46 11.24 32.08 19.81
N ALA A 47 11.93 33.18 20.15
CA ALA A 47 11.77 33.87 21.43
C ALA A 47 10.42 34.58 21.59
N ALA A 48 9.77 34.96 20.48
CA ALA A 48 8.46 35.60 20.45
C ALA A 48 7.28 34.62 20.54
N LEU A 49 7.53 33.29 20.45
CA LEU A 49 6.48 32.28 20.49
C LEU A 49 5.81 32.19 21.86
N PRO A 50 4.53 31.78 21.93
CA PRO A 50 3.80 31.64 23.19
C PRO A 50 4.35 30.44 24.01
N ALA A 51 4.32 30.57 25.34
CA ALA A 51 4.68 29.52 26.29
C ALA A 51 3.49 28.55 26.52
N LEU A 52 2.86 28.09 25.45
CA LEU A 52 1.67 27.24 25.43
C LEU A 52 1.95 25.94 24.67
N PRO A 53 1.17 24.86 24.92
CA PRO A 53 1.27 23.63 24.13
C PRO A 53 0.82 23.88 22.69
N GLY A 54 1.43 23.14 21.77
CA GLY A 54 1.08 23.24 20.35
C GLY A 54 2.01 22.47 19.42
N VAL A 55 1.81 22.68 18.13
CA VAL A 55 2.57 22.10 17.03
C VAL A 55 3.32 23.20 16.29
N TYR A 56 4.57 22.95 15.95
CA TYR A 56 5.41 23.82 15.12
C TYR A 56 5.80 23.11 13.83
N ARG A 57 5.98 23.90 12.77
CA ARG A 57 6.38 23.45 11.43
C ARG A 57 7.56 24.29 10.97
N PHE A 58 8.60 23.64 10.49
CA PHE A 58 9.76 24.27 9.88
C PHE A 58 9.67 24.16 8.36
N PHE A 59 9.95 25.25 7.68
CA PHE A 59 9.90 25.34 6.23
C PHE A 59 11.26 25.75 5.67
N ASP A 60 11.56 25.28 4.46
CA ASP A 60 12.73 25.71 3.69
C ASP A 60 12.47 27.04 2.95
N ALA A 61 13.46 27.50 2.17
CA ALA A 61 13.37 28.74 1.40
C ALA A 61 12.33 28.69 0.26
N VAL A 62 11.91 27.51 -0.16
CA VAL A 62 10.92 27.28 -1.23
C VAL A 62 9.51 27.10 -0.64
N GLY A 63 9.37 27.07 0.69
CA GLY A 63 8.11 26.87 1.38
C GLY A 63 7.72 25.40 1.56
N GLN A 64 8.64 24.44 1.37
CA GLN A 64 8.40 23.04 1.67
C GLN A 64 8.57 22.77 3.17
N VAL A 65 7.72 21.91 3.73
CA VAL A 65 7.79 21.53 5.14
C VAL A 65 8.97 20.56 5.36
N LEU A 66 9.93 21.00 6.15
CA LEU A 66 11.09 20.20 6.55
C LEU A 66 10.77 19.29 7.73
N TYR A 67 10.07 19.81 8.73
CA TYR A 67 9.81 19.11 9.99
C TYR A 67 8.53 19.60 10.65
N VAL A 68 7.83 18.70 11.32
CA VAL A 68 6.69 18.96 12.19
C VAL A 68 7.02 18.40 13.56
N GLY A 69 6.75 19.16 14.63
CA GLY A 69 6.96 18.67 15.99
C GLY A 69 5.95 19.26 16.98
N LYS A 70 5.68 18.51 18.04
CA LYS A 70 4.87 18.97 19.18
C LYS A 70 5.71 19.62 20.26
N ALA A 71 5.07 20.44 21.07
CA ALA A 71 5.67 21.02 22.26
C ALA A 71 4.64 21.19 23.38
N VAL A 72 5.03 20.94 24.62
CA VAL A 72 4.30 21.37 25.82
C VAL A 72 4.41 22.89 25.99
N ASN A 73 5.54 23.45 25.55
CA ASN A 73 5.83 24.87 25.54
C ASN A 73 6.56 25.20 24.23
N LEU A 74 5.85 25.83 23.30
CA LEU A 74 6.36 26.18 21.97
C LEU A 74 7.63 27.02 22.04
N LYS A 75 7.63 28.10 22.86
CA LYS A 75 8.78 28.99 23.03
C LYS A 75 10.04 28.23 23.44
N ARG A 76 9.93 27.40 24.50
CA ARG A 76 11.07 26.63 25.03
C ARG A 76 11.55 25.58 24.03
N ARG A 77 10.63 24.85 23.41
CA ARG A 77 10.97 23.75 22.50
C ARG A 77 11.57 24.26 21.20
N VAL A 78 10.96 25.23 20.56
CA VAL A 78 11.46 25.81 19.30
C VAL A 78 12.77 26.56 19.55
N GLY A 79 12.86 27.33 20.66
CA GLY A 79 14.10 28.00 21.03
C GLY A 79 15.28 27.05 21.24
N SER A 80 15.05 25.85 21.74
CA SER A 80 16.12 24.87 21.97
C SER A 80 16.83 24.41 20.70
N TYR A 81 16.21 24.47 19.53
CA TYR A 81 16.84 24.14 18.25
C TYR A 81 17.91 25.16 17.82
N PHE A 82 17.80 26.39 18.27
CA PHE A 82 18.70 27.48 17.88
C PHE A 82 19.68 27.86 18.99
N GLN A 83 19.52 27.32 20.20
CA GLN A 83 20.37 27.62 21.36
C GLN A 83 21.36 26.52 21.69
N LYS A 84 21.07 25.26 21.35
CA LYS A 84 21.93 24.10 21.61
C LYS A 84 22.83 23.81 20.42
N SER A 85 24.09 23.48 20.68
CA SER A 85 25.07 23.04 19.68
C SER A 85 25.11 21.52 19.52
N ASP A 86 24.49 20.77 20.44
CA ASP A 86 24.55 19.30 20.51
C ASP A 86 23.20 18.69 20.09
N HIS A 87 22.99 18.65 18.77
CA HIS A 87 21.84 18.01 18.13
C HIS A 87 22.28 16.74 17.42
N SER A 88 21.34 15.80 17.27
CA SER A 88 21.59 14.66 16.37
C SER A 88 21.91 15.15 14.95
N PRO A 89 22.72 14.41 14.19
CA PRO A 89 23.12 14.82 12.83
C PRO A 89 21.93 15.16 11.93
N ARG A 90 20.81 14.42 12.05
CA ARG A 90 19.56 14.67 11.34
C ARG A 90 18.98 16.06 11.66
N ILE A 91 18.90 16.40 12.95
CA ILE A 91 18.37 17.69 13.40
C ILE A 91 19.31 18.82 13.00
N THR A 92 20.63 18.62 13.08
CA THR A 92 21.62 19.60 12.63
C THR A 92 21.46 19.92 11.13
N LEU A 93 21.29 18.91 10.29
CA LEU A 93 21.04 19.07 8.85
C LEU A 93 19.70 19.78 8.58
N MET A 94 18.68 19.49 9.36
CA MET A 94 17.38 20.15 9.27
C MET A 94 17.48 21.64 9.62
N VAL A 95 18.05 21.98 10.78
CA VAL A 95 18.15 23.37 11.28
C VAL A 95 18.87 24.27 10.28
N ARG A 96 19.90 23.78 9.59
CA ARG A 96 20.62 24.52 8.54
C ARG A 96 19.76 24.91 7.34
N GLN A 97 18.65 24.20 7.09
CA GLN A 97 17.75 24.44 5.96
C GLN A 97 16.50 25.23 6.34
N VAL A 98 16.26 25.46 7.63
CA VAL A 98 15.08 26.20 8.11
C VAL A 98 15.15 27.66 7.67
N HIS A 99 14.08 28.10 7.00
CA HIS A 99 13.90 29.48 6.56
C HIS A 99 12.78 30.19 7.33
N SER A 100 11.69 29.49 7.68
CA SER A 100 10.59 30.06 8.44
C SER A 100 9.95 29.05 9.40
N ILE A 101 9.22 29.57 10.40
CA ILE A 101 8.58 28.83 11.48
C ILE A 101 7.11 29.20 11.52
N GLU A 102 6.24 28.20 11.49
CA GLU A 102 4.81 28.38 11.79
C GLU A 102 4.43 27.54 13.00
N THR A 103 3.50 28.08 13.80
CA THR A 103 3.02 27.40 15.00
C THR A 103 1.51 27.38 15.08
N THR A 104 0.96 26.32 15.67
CA THR A 104 -0.47 26.18 15.97
C THR A 104 -0.59 25.85 17.47
N VAL A 105 -1.21 26.73 18.24
CA VAL A 105 -1.46 26.52 19.67
C VAL A 105 -2.60 25.52 19.85
N THR A 106 -2.47 24.62 20.82
CA THR A 106 -3.48 23.63 21.22
C THR A 106 -3.85 23.79 22.69
N ARG A 107 -4.92 23.15 23.13
CA ARG A 107 -5.40 23.24 24.53
C ARG A 107 -4.61 22.33 25.47
N SER A 108 -4.06 21.20 24.91
CA SER A 108 -3.34 20.20 25.68
C SER A 108 -2.21 19.58 24.84
N GLU A 109 -1.29 18.89 25.52
CA GLU A 109 -0.24 18.12 24.86
C GLU A 109 -0.80 16.95 24.03
N ALA A 110 -1.86 16.29 24.51
CA ALA A 110 -2.53 15.22 23.78
C ALA A 110 -3.12 15.72 22.45
N GLU A 111 -3.75 16.91 22.46
CA GLU A 111 -4.25 17.54 21.24
C GLU A 111 -3.10 17.93 20.29
N ALA A 112 -1.98 18.42 20.83
CA ALA A 112 -0.79 18.70 20.05
C ALA A 112 -0.23 17.44 19.39
N LEU A 113 -0.19 16.32 20.08
CA LEU A 113 0.27 15.04 19.55
C LEU A 113 -0.61 14.53 18.40
N ILE A 114 -1.92 14.62 18.54
CA ILE A 114 -2.86 14.23 17.48
C ILE A 114 -2.69 15.14 16.25
N LEU A 115 -2.56 16.43 16.47
CA LEU A 115 -2.37 17.41 15.39
C LEU A 115 -1.03 17.24 14.69
N GLU A 116 0.06 17.00 15.44
CA GLU A 116 1.38 16.66 14.89
C GLU A 116 1.30 15.43 13.97
N ASN A 117 0.70 14.33 14.45
CA ASN A 117 0.53 13.10 13.68
C ASN A 117 -0.28 13.34 12.39
N ASN A 118 -1.33 14.16 12.44
CA ASN A 118 -2.13 14.52 11.27
C ASN A 118 -1.30 15.33 10.25
N PHE A 119 -0.52 16.31 10.71
CA PHE A 119 0.37 17.07 9.83
C PHE A 119 1.49 16.21 9.24
N ILE A 120 2.10 15.31 10.02
CA ILE A 120 3.12 14.36 9.51
C ILE A 120 2.54 13.50 8.41
N LYS A 121 1.33 12.95 8.59
CA LYS A 121 0.65 12.13 7.56
C LYS A 121 0.27 12.92 6.31
N ALA A 122 -0.22 14.16 6.48
CA ALA A 122 -0.67 14.99 5.37
C ALA A 122 0.47 15.58 4.55
N LEU A 123 1.56 16.01 5.22
CA LEU A 123 2.63 16.79 4.61
C LEU A 123 3.87 15.96 4.29
N SER A 124 4.02 14.77 4.88
CA SER A 124 5.17 13.85 4.71
C SER A 124 6.52 14.59 4.80
N PRO A 125 6.84 15.31 5.92
CA PRO A 125 8.00 16.16 6.01
C PRO A 125 9.31 15.37 5.91
N LYS A 126 10.32 15.96 5.27
CA LYS A 126 11.60 15.30 4.96
C LYS A 126 12.35 14.75 6.18
N TYR A 127 12.30 15.47 7.31
CA TYR A 127 13.08 15.15 8.52
C TYR A 127 12.26 14.50 9.64
N ASN A 128 10.96 14.22 9.43
CA ASN A 128 10.18 13.41 10.36
C ASN A 128 10.41 11.92 10.13
N ILE A 129 10.28 11.14 11.19
CA ILE A 129 10.23 9.68 11.10
C ILE A 129 8.90 9.29 10.46
N LEU A 130 8.95 8.63 9.31
CA LEU A 130 7.77 8.20 8.56
C LEU A 130 7.74 6.67 8.45
N PHE A 131 6.62 6.09 8.80
CA PHE A 131 6.32 4.70 8.51
C PHE A 131 5.42 4.66 7.28
N ARG A 132 5.99 4.28 6.12
CA ARG A 132 5.30 4.27 4.82
C ARG A 132 4.32 3.09 4.70
N ASP A 133 3.39 2.94 5.62
CA ASP A 133 2.33 1.94 5.54
C ASP A 133 0.95 2.60 5.59
N ASP A 134 0.63 3.37 4.53
CA ASP A 134 -0.63 4.09 4.37
C ASP A 134 -1.82 3.19 3.99
N LYS A 135 -1.57 1.90 3.81
CA LYS A 135 -2.66 0.98 3.45
C LYS A 135 -3.44 0.62 4.71
N SER A 136 -4.75 0.84 4.68
CA SER A 136 -5.65 0.34 5.72
C SER A 136 -5.44 -1.16 5.91
N TYR A 137 -5.40 -1.61 7.17
CA TYR A 137 -5.30 -3.04 7.46
C TYR A 137 -6.51 -3.79 6.91
N PRO A 138 -6.32 -5.04 6.50
CA PRO A 138 -7.44 -5.88 6.09
C PRO A 138 -8.23 -6.38 7.31
N TYR A 139 -9.52 -6.59 7.08
CA TYR A 139 -10.49 -7.12 8.03
C TYR A 139 -11.23 -8.30 7.41
N LEU A 140 -11.68 -9.22 8.25
CA LEU A 140 -12.75 -10.13 7.92
C LEU A 140 -14.07 -9.41 8.18
N MET A 141 -14.95 -9.36 7.20
CA MET A 141 -16.26 -8.71 7.28
C MET A 141 -17.37 -9.74 7.24
N LEU A 142 -18.37 -9.57 8.10
CA LEU A 142 -19.70 -10.16 7.97
C LEU A 142 -20.68 -9.07 7.57
N SER A 143 -21.34 -9.25 6.41
CA SER A 143 -22.31 -8.28 5.90
C SER A 143 -23.60 -8.27 6.75
N ALA A 144 -24.31 -7.14 6.73
CA ALA A 144 -25.60 -6.99 7.43
C ALA A 144 -26.80 -7.55 6.63
N HIS A 145 -26.55 -8.43 5.69
CA HIS A 145 -27.60 -9.11 4.92
C HIS A 145 -28.35 -10.12 5.80
N GLU A 146 -29.60 -10.46 5.44
CA GLU A 146 -30.41 -11.50 6.10
C GLU A 146 -29.63 -12.83 6.24
N TYR A 147 -28.90 -13.20 5.20
CA TYR A 147 -27.87 -14.25 5.22
C TYR A 147 -26.49 -13.59 5.10
N PRO A 148 -25.78 -13.27 6.22
CA PRO A 148 -24.52 -12.55 6.16
C PRO A 148 -23.47 -13.20 5.26
N GLN A 149 -22.85 -12.39 4.40
CA GLN A 149 -21.69 -12.80 3.59
C GLN A 149 -20.42 -12.64 4.41
N MET A 150 -19.55 -13.63 4.37
CA MET A 150 -18.20 -13.53 4.89
C MET A 150 -17.25 -13.08 3.76
N ALA A 151 -16.55 -11.96 3.96
CA ALA A 151 -15.70 -11.37 2.94
C ALA A 151 -14.42 -10.76 3.48
N TYR A 152 -13.40 -10.72 2.62
CA TYR A 152 -12.22 -9.88 2.81
C TYR A 152 -12.59 -8.41 2.62
N TYR A 153 -12.24 -7.57 3.57
CA TYR A 153 -12.52 -6.14 3.49
C TYR A 153 -11.26 -5.32 3.75
N ARG A 154 -11.13 -4.21 3.04
CA ARG A 154 -10.08 -3.22 3.24
C ARG A 154 -10.63 -1.84 2.92
N GLY A 155 -10.56 -0.94 3.89
CA GLY A 155 -11.07 0.43 3.73
C GLY A 155 -11.70 0.95 5.01
N THR A 156 -12.50 2.02 4.91
CA THR A 156 -13.21 2.62 6.04
C THR A 156 -14.35 1.70 6.50
N LEU A 157 -14.41 1.41 7.81
CA LEU A 157 -15.42 0.54 8.39
C LEU A 157 -16.80 1.19 8.30
N LYS A 158 -17.75 0.49 7.69
CA LYS A 158 -19.13 0.98 7.46
C LYS A 158 -20.13 0.18 8.28
N LYS A 159 -20.91 0.86 9.13
CA LYS A 159 -22.08 0.24 9.79
C LYS A 159 -23.17 -0.02 8.72
N PRO A 160 -24.00 -1.08 8.85
CA PRO A 160 -24.14 -1.99 10.00
C PRO A 160 -23.31 -3.27 9.93
N ASN A 161 -22.35 -3.41 8.98
CA ASN A 161 -21.52 -4.61 8.87
C ASN A 161 -20.67 -4.84 10.12
N GLN A 162 -20.34 -6.11 10.41
CA GLN A 162 -19.42 -6.49 11.48
C GLN A 162 -18.02 -6.73 10.90
N TYR A 163 -16.99 -6.30 11.63
CA TYR A 163 -15.61 -6.40 11.21
C TYR A 163 -14.76 -7.02 12.32
N PHE A 164 -13.90 -7.96 11.94
CA PHE A 164 -12.97 -8.65 12.82
C PHE A 164 -11.54 -8.37 12.35
N GLY A 165 -10.65 -8.04 13.26
CA GLY A 165 -9.26 -7.63 12.99
C GLY A 165 -8.92 -6.35 13.77
N PRO A 166 -7.91 -5.57 13.38
CA PRO A 166 -7.17 -5.64 12.11
C PRO A 166 -6.25 -6.85 11.98
N TYR A 167 -6.08 -7.36 10.77
CA TYR A 167 -5.11 -8.40 10.45
C TYR A 167 -3.83 -7.79 9.87
N PRO A 168 -2.65 -8.37 10.14
CA PRO A 168 -1.38 -7.83 9.66
C PRO A 168 -1.24 -7.84 8.13
N ASN A 169 -1.83 -8.85 7.49
CA ASN A 169 -1.73 -9.04 6.04
C ASN A 169 -2.98 -9.72 5.47
N GLY A 170 -3.10 -9.70 4.13
CA GLY A 170 -4.25 -10.26 3.44
C GLY A 170 -4.31 -11.80 3.42
N TYR A 171 -3.19 -12.47 3.65
CA TYR A 171 -3.15 -13.94 3.73
C TYR A 171 -3.84 -14.41 5.00
N ALA A 172 -3.56 -13.78 6.14
CA ALA A 172 -4.17 -14.10 7.43
C ALA A 172 -5.71 -14.02 7.40
N VAL A 173 -6.28 -13.03 6.69
CA VAL A 173 -7.73 -12.94 6.51
C VAL A 173 -8.26 -14.07 5.64
N ARG A 174 -7.58 -14.39 4.54
CA ARG A 174 -8.03 -15.46 3.62
C ARG A 174 -7.96 -16.83 4.26
N ASP A 175 -6.89 -17.07 5.02
CA ASP A 175 -6.73 -18.29 5.81
C ASP A 175 -7.85 -18.42 6.85
N SER A 176 -8.15 -17.34 7.59
CA SER A 176 -9.28 -17.30 8.52
C SER A 176 -10.62 -17.56 7.81
N ILE A 177 -10.86 -16.98 6.63
CA ILE A 177 -12.05 -17.26 5.82
C ILE A 177 -12.12 -18.74 5.41
N GLU A 178 -11.01 -19.33 5.01
CA GLU A 178 -10.95 -20.74 4.63
C GLU A 178 -11.29 -21.67 5.80
N ILE A 179 -10.74 -21.39 6.98
CA ILE A 179 -11.05 -22.10 8.22
C ILE A 179 -12.53 -22.01 8.56
N LEU A 180 -13.09 -20.80 8.56
CA LEU A 180 -14.50 -20.55 8.87
C LEU A 180 -15.44 -21.22 7.87
N GLN A 181 -15.07 -21.29 6.58
CA GLN A 181 -15.82 -22.05 5.59
C GLN A 181 -15.80 -23.57 5.87
N LYS A 182 -14.66 -24.10 6.31
CA LYS A 182 -14.55 -25.54 6.67
C LYS A 182 -15.46 -25.89 7.86
N VAL A 183 -15.46 -25.02 8.87
CA VAL A 183 -16.15 -25.27 10.13
C VAL A 183 -17.62 -24.92 10.09
N PHE A 184 -17.93 -23.67 9.68
CA PHE A 184 -19.29 -23.10 9.80
C PHE A 184 -20.05 -23.02 8.47
N ARG A 185 -19.42 -23.35 7.34
CA ARG A 185 -20.00 -23.38 5.99
C ARG A 185 -20.73 -22.09 5.58
N LEU A 186 -20.16 -20.94 5.97
CA LEU A 186 -20.73 -19.64 5.66
C LEU A 186 -20.52 -19.25 4.19
N ARG A 187 -21.46 -18.53 3.61
CA ARG A 187 -21.36 -18.05 2.24
C ARG A 187 -20.31 -16.96 2.09
N THR A 188 -19.62 -16.95 0.94
CA THR A 188 -18.67 -15.92 0.53
C THR A 188 -19.06 -15.23 -0.78
N CYS A 189 -20.13 -15.68 -1.43
CA CYS A 189 -20.63 -15.09 -2.66
C CYS A 189 -21.26 -13.72 -2.41
N GLU A 190 -21.13 -12.82 -3.40
CA GLU A 190 -21.74 -11.49 -3.39
C GLU A 190 -23.27 -11.58 -3.39
N ASP A 191 -23.95 -10.53 -2.87
CA ASP A 191 -25.41 -10.51 -2.73
C ASP A 191 -26.12 -10.60 -4.08
N SER A 192 -25.55 -10.02 -5.14
CA SER A 192 -26.04 -10.16 -6.51
C SER A 192 -26.04 -11.61 -7.01
N VAL A 193 -25.00 -12.37 -6.68
CA VAL A 193 -24.89 -13.78 -7.01
C VAL A 193 -25.83 -14.62 -6.13
N PHE A 194 -25.94 -14.27 -4.85
CA PHE A 194 -26.84 -14.94 -3.92
C PHE A 194 -28.31 -14.86 -4.37
N ALA A 195 -28.78 -13.65 -4.70
CA ALA A 195 -30.18 -13.39 -5.06
C ALA A 195 -30.60 -14.05 -6.38
N ASN A 196 -29.65 -14.36 -7.27
CA ASN A 196 -29.97 -14.87 -8.61
C ASN A 196 -29.61 -16.35 -8.83
N ARG A 197 -29.29 -17.09 -7.75
CA ARG A 197 -28.96 -18.52 -7.88
C ARG A 197 -30.17 -19.41 -7.76
N GLN A 198 -30.27 -20.37 -8.68
CA GLN A 198 -31.28 -21.42 -8.67
C GLN A 198 -30.70 -22.81 -8.41
N ARG A 199 -29.38 -22.98 -8.50
CA ARG A 199 -28.70 -24.25 -8.23
C ARG A 199 -27.58 -24.05 -7.23
N ALA A 200 -27.38 -25.07 -6.36
CA ALA A 200 -26.27 -25.09 -5.43
C ALA A 200 -24.92 -25.01 -6.17
N CYS A 201 -24.02 -24.14 -5.69
CA CYS A 201 -22.70 -23.97 -6.30
C CYS A 201 -21.70 -25.04 -5.84
N LEU A 202 -20.51 -25.04 -6.47
CA LEU A 202 -19.42 -25.94 -6.11
C LEU A 202 -19.08 -25.88 -4.60
N LEU A 203 -19.13 -24.69 -3.96
CA LEU A 203 -18.85 -24.57 -2.52
C LEU A 203 -19.82 -25.39 -1.65
N TYR A 204 -21.09 -25.52 -2.07
CA TYR A 204 -22.03 -26.42 -1.41
C TYR A 204 -21.65 -27.89 -1.61
N GLN A 205 -21.33 -28.26 -2.85
CA GLN A 205 -20.95 -29.65 -3.18
C GLN A 205 -19.71 -30.11 -2.42
N ILE A 206 -18.71 -29.23 -2.28
CA ILE A 206 -17.48 -29.51 -1.51
C ILE A 206 -17.61 -29.19 -0.01
N ARG A 207 -18.84 -28.99 0.48
CA ARG A 207 -19.18 -28.74 1.90
C ARG A 207 -18.50 -27.52 2.52
N ARG A 208 -18.27 -26.47 1.70
CA ARG A 208 -17.73 -25.17 2.15
C ARG A 208 -18.79 -24.08 2.33
N CYS A 209 -20.03 -24.34 1.94
CA CYS A 209 -21.18 -23.47 2.08
C CYS A 209 -22.41 -24.32 2.40
N SER A 210 -23.32 -23.83 3.24
CA SER A 210 -24.57 -24.49 3.59
C SER A 210 -25.68 -24.33 2.54
N GLY A 211 -25.47 -23.53 1.48
CA GLY A 211 -26.41 -23.36 0.37
C GLY A 211 -27.65 -22.53 0.68
N PRO A 212 -27.56 -21.42 1.43
CA PRO A 212 -28.72 -20.61 1.79
C PRO A 212 -29.41 -19.96 0.58
N CYS A 213 -28.67 -19.74 -0.52
CA CYS A 213 -29.21 -19.17 -1.77
C CYS A 213 -30.26 -20.06 -2.49
N VAL A 214 -30.29 -21.34 -2.17
CA VAL A 214 -31.23 -22.34 -2.76
C VAL A 214 -32.06 -23.05 -1.70
N GLY A 215 -32.12 -22.51 -0.49
CA GLY A 215 -32.97 -23.02 0.59
C GLY A 215 -32.52 -24.33 1.24
N HIS A 216 -31.25 -24.73 1.10
CA HIS A 216 -30.70 -25.95 1.73
C HIS A 216 -30.46 -25.82 3.22
N ILE A 217 -30.61 -24.64 3.79
CA ILE A 217 -30.54 -24.35 5.23
C ILE A 217 -31.63 -23.33 5.58
N SER A 218 -32.21 -23.49 6.77
CA SER A 218 -33.16 -22.52 7.29
C SER A 218 -32.46 -21.19 7.67
N HIS A 219 -33.25 -20.12 7.79
CA HIS A 219 -32.69 -18.84 8.26
C HIS A 219 -32.14 -18.96 9.69
N GLU A 220 -32.88 -19.63 10.57
CA GLU A 220 -32.54 -19.83 11.96
C GLU A 220 -31.21 -20.61 12.11
N ASP A 221 -31.05 -21.71 11.36
CA ASP A 221 -29.84 -22.53 11.41
C ASP A 221 -28.62 -21.78 10.82
N TYR A 222 -28.84 -20.94 9.78
CA TYR A 222 -27.79 -20.12 9.24
C TYR A 222 -27.34 -19.04 10.23
N GLN A 223 -28.28 -18.38 10.92
CA GLN A 223 -27.98 -17.41 11.99
C GLN A 223 -27.29 -18.07 13.17
N ALA A 224 -27.63 -19.30 13.52
CA ALA A 224 -26.91 -20.08 14.53
C ALA A 224 -25.45 -20.32 14.11
N SER A 225 -25.20 -20.66 12.83
CA SER A 225 -23.86 -20.83 12.29
C SER A 225 -23.05 -19.52 12.29
N ILE A 226 -23.69 -18.38 12.01
CA ILE A 226 -23.08 -17.04 12.14
C ILE A 226 -22.71 -16.75 13.60
N SER A 227 -23.60 -17.01 14.56
CA SER A 227 -23.36 -16.79 15.98
C SER A 227 -22.19 -17.64 16.50
N GLU A 228 -22.10 -18.89 16.08
CA GLU A 228 -20.99 -19.79 16.39
C GLU A 228 -19.67 -19.26 15.80
N ALA A 229 -19.68 -18.79 14.57
CA ALA A 229 -18.51 -18.19 13.92
C ALA A 229 -18.06 -16.90 14.62
N VAL A 230 -18.99 -16.04 15.03
CA VAL A 230 -18.70 -14.83 15.82
C VAL A 230 -18.10 -15.19 17.19
N THR A 231 -18.66 -16.20 17.86
CA THR A 231 -18.13 -16.72 19.14
C THR A 231 -16.69 -17.20 18.98
N PHE A 232 -16.40 -17.92 17.91
CA PHE A 232 -15.05 -18.36 17.54
C PHE A 232 -14.13 -17.19 17.23
N LEU A 233 -14.55 -16.21 16.43
CA LEU A 233 -13.77 -15.01 16.08
C LEU A 233 -13.45 -14.15 17.31
N ASN A 234 -14.33 -14.14 18.29
CA ASN A 234 -14.13 -13.46 19.57
C ASN A 234 -13.29 -14.28 20.59
N GLY A 235 -12.70 -15.41 20.18
CA GLY A 235 -11.78 -16.20 21.00
C GLY A 235 -12.44 -17.15 22.01
N LYS A 236 -13.77 -17.25 22.03
CA LYS A 236 -14.52 -18.13 22.95
C LYS A 236 -14.60 -19.58 22.43
N THR A 237 -13.46 -20.10 21.98
CA THR A 237 -13.39 -21.43 21.34
C THR A 237 -13.74 -22.55 22.31
N GLY A 238 -13.39 -22.41 23.59
CA GLY A 238 -13.74 -23.40 24.64
C GLY A 238 -15.25 -23.53 24.82
N GLU A 239 -15.98 -22.41 24.95
CA GLU A 239 -17.44 -22.39 25.08
C GLU A 239 -18.09 -23.01 23.83
N LEU A 240 -17.58 -22.68 22.65
CA LEU A 240 -18.06 -23.22 21.38
C LEU A 240 -17.87 -24.74 21.31
N THR A 241 -16.68 -25.23 21.68
CA THR A 241 -16.37 -26.67 21.67
C THR A 241 -17.28 -27.44 22.62
N GLN A 242 -17.54 -26.93 23.83
CA GLN A 242 -18.47 -27.54 24.77
C GLN A 242 -19.90 -27.57 24.20
N THR A 243 -20.34 -26.48 23.58
CA THR A 243 -21.67 -26.41 22.94
C THR A 243 -21.78 -27.44 21.82
N LEU A 244 -20.76 -27.56 20.96
CA LEU A 244 -20.74 -28.54 19.87
C LEU A 244 -20.71 -29.99 20.39
N HIS A 245 -19.98 -30.28 21.50
CA HIS A 245 -20.01 -31.58 22.16
C HIS A 245 -21.40 -31.91 22.67
N HIS A 246 -22.08 -30.93 23.28
CA HIS A 246 -23.45 -31.13 23.77
C HIS A 246 -24.42 -31.46 22.62
N LYS A 247 -24.38 -30.67 21.53
CA LYS A 247 -25.17 -30.91 20.31
C LYS A 247 -24.89 -32.27 19.68
N MET A 248 -23.59 -32.66 19.61
CA MET A 248 -23.18 -33.97 19.11
C MET A 248 -23.81 -35.11 19.92
N ASN A 249 -23.75 -35.03 21.27
CA ASN A 249 -24.31 -36.04 22.14
C ASN A 249 -25.83 -36.09 22.06
N GLN A 250 -26.52 -34.96 21.96
CA GLN A 250 -27.97 -34.90 21.74
C GLN A 250 -28.40 -35.55 20.42
N ALA A 251 -27.71 -35.22 19.33
CA ALA A 251 -27.97 -35.81 18.02
C ALA A 251 -27.74 -37.33 18.03
N ALA A 252 -26.67 -37.79 18.70
CA ALA A 252 -26.39 -39.21 18.85
C ALA A 252 -27.48 -39.93 19.66
N ALA A 253 -27.96 -39.33 20.75
CA ALA A 253 -29.04 -39.86 21.57
C ALA A 253 -30.38 -39.91 20.82
N ALA A 254 -30.60 -38.96 19.87
CA ALA A 254 -31.76 -38.94 19.00
C ALA A 254 -31.59 -39.83 17.76
N LEU A 255 -30.52 -40.64 17.67
CA LEU A 255 -30.17 -41.52 16.54
C LEU A 255 -29.94 -40.77 15.22
N GLN A 256 -29.66 -39.49 15.27
CA GLN A 256 -29.34 -38.62 14.10
C GLN A 256 -27.82 -38.67 13.81
N PHE A 257 -27.34 -39.83 13.36
CA PHE A 257 -25.92 -40.12 13.26
C PHE A 257 -25.18 -39.20 12.23
N GLU A 258 -25.82 -38.77 11.19
CA GLU A 258 -25.23 -37.84 10.21
C GLU A 258 -24.98 -36.45 10.83
N GLU A 259 -25.92 -36.00 11.67
CA GLU A 259 -25.78 -34.74 12.39
C GLU A 259 -24.71 -34.82 13.49
N ALA A 260 -24.69 -35.91 14.23
CA ALA A 260 -23.64 -36.17 15.20
C ALA A 260 -22.25 -36.20 14.55
N ALA A 261 -22.12 -36.84 13.39
CA ALA A 261 -20.87 -36.87 12.62
C ALA A 261 -20.46 -35.46 12.17
N ARG A 262 -21.42 -34.62 11.75
CA ARG A 262 -21.17 -33.22 11.39
C ARG A 262 -20.56 -32.42 12.54
N TYR A 263 -21.13 -32.53 13.75
CA TYR A 263 -20.60 -31.85 14.93
C TYR A 263 -19.22 -32.39 15.33
N ARG A 264 -18.99 -33.70 15.24
CA ARG A 264 -17.66 -34.31 15.45
C ARG A 264 -16.61 -33.72 14.50
N ASP A 265 -16.93 -33.62 13.22
CA ASP A 265 -16.02 -33.12 12.19
C ASP A 265 -15.73 -31.61 12.42
N GLN A 266 -16.71 -30.84 12.89
CA GLN A 266 -16.51 -29.45 13.30
C GLN A 266 -15.57 -29.33 14.49
N ILE A 267 -15.76 -30.17 15.52
CA ILE A 267 -14.87 -30.21 16.71
C ILE A 267 -13.44 -30.57 16.32
N GLN A 268 -13.26 -31.56 15.43
CA GLN A 268 -11.94 -31.94 14.92
C GLN A 268 -11.28 -30.80 14.14
N ALA A 269 -12.03 -30.11 13.28
CA ALA A 269 -11.51 -28.97 12.52
C ALA A 269 -11.08 -27.81 13.44
N LEU A 270 -11.87 -27.52 14.50
CA LEU A 270 -11.51 -26.54 15.52
C LEU A 270 -10.24 -26.95 16.29
N GLY A 271 -10.13 -28.23 16.65
CA GLY A 271 -8.95 -28.77 17.34
C GLY A 271 -7.68 -28.68 16.51
N LEU A 272 -7.75 -28.93 15.19
CA LEU A 272 -6.62 -28.75 14.28
C LEU A 272 -6.17 -27.29 14.20
N VAL A 273 -7.11 -26.34 14.18
CA VAL A 273 -6.79 -24.91 14.21
C VAL A 273 -6.11 -24.51 15.51
N GLN A 274 -6.56 -25.03 16.64
CA GLN A 274 -5.93 -24.78 17.94
C GLN A 274 -4.52 -25.38 18.04
N SER A 275 -4.31 -26.59 17.54
CA SER A 275 -3.00 -27.25 17.59
C SER A 275 -1.91 -26.59 16.74
N GLN A 276 -2.29 -25.83 15.72
CA GLN A 276 -1.37 -25.07 14.86
C GLN A 276 -1.01 -23.69 15.42
N GLN A 277 -1.67 -23.24 16.49
CA GLN A 277 -1.42 -21.91 17.07
C GLN A 277 -0.43 -22.03 18.24
N PHE A 278 0.77 -21.46 18.04
CA PHE A 278 1.85 -21.44 19.04
C PHE A 278 1.57 -20.48 20.23
N ILE A 279 0.59 -19.59 20.07
CA ILE A 279 0.18 -18.61 21.08
C ILE A 279 -1.27 -18.88 21.43
N ASP A 280 -1.49 -19.86 22.30
CA ASP A 280 -2.78 -20.07 22.94
C ASP A 280 -2.71 -19.55 24.38
N SER A 281 -3.50 -18.53 24.69
CA SER A 281 -3.65 -18.09 26.06
C SER A 281 -4.33 -19.21 26.85
N LYS A 282 -3.64 -19.76 27.82
CA LYS A 282 -4.20 -20.81 28.72
C LYS A 282 -5.40 -20.35 29.54
N ASN A 283 -5.77 -19.08 29.44
CA ASN A 283 -6.91 -18.53 30.15
C ASN A 283 -8.07 -18.20 29.16
N PRO A 284 -8.96 -19.17 28.88
CA PRO A 284 -10.06 -18.99 27.93
C PRO A 284 -11.12 -17.98 28.41
N ASN A 285 -11.06 -17.54 29.67
CA ASN A 285 -12.07 -16.68 30.29
C ASN A 285 -11.80 -15.18 30.13
N ASN A 286 -10.68 -14.77 29.51
CA ASN A 286 -10.38 -13.36 29.26
C ASN A 286 -9.68 -13.16 27.91
N PRO A 287 -10.42 -13.22 26.81
CA PRO A 287 -9.88 -13.06 25.46
C PRO A 287 -9.63 -11.58 25.15
N ASN A 288 -8.58 -11.00 25.78
CA ASN A 288 -8.16 -9.65 25.47
C ASN A 288 -7.50 -9.60 24.09
N ASP A 289 -7.74 -8.53 23.36
CA ASP A 289 -6.98 -8.19 22.17
C ASP A 289 -5.61 -7.67 22.59
N ILE A 290 -4.54 -8.31 22.13
CA ILE A 290 -3.16 -8.02 22.54
C ILE A 290 -2.32 -7.72 21.30
N ASP A 291 -1.55 -6.65 21.33
CA ASP A 291 -0.47 -6.40 20.39
C ASP A 291 0.88 -6.48 21.11
N ILE A 292 1.83 -7.17 20.48
CA ILE A 292 3.20 -7.26 20.98
C ILE A 292 4.08 -6.47 20.02
N LEU A 293 4.82 -5.51 20.55
CA LEU A 293 5.72 -4.64 19.81
C LEU A 293 7.15 -4.90 20.28
N ALA A 294 7.97 -5.46 19.41
CA ALA A 294 9.39 -5.65 19.67
C ALA A 294 10.22 -4.70 18.83
N LEU A 295 11.00 -3.86 19.49
CA LEU A 295 11.97 -2.95 18.90
C LEU A 295 13.34 -3.60 18.87
N ALA A 296 14.01 -3.55 17.73
CA ALA A 296 15.41 -3.95 17.56
C ALA A 296 16.16 -2.90 16.74
N LEU A 297 17.43 -2.69 17.08
CA LEU A 297 18.37 -1.84 16.36
C LEU A 297 19.67 -2.62 16.20
N GLU A 298 20.07 -2.90 14.95
CA GLU A 298 21.33 -3.59 14.63
C GLU A 298 21.91 -3.00 13.33
N GLY A 299 23.21 -2.69 13.35
CA GLY A 299 23.91 -2.14 12.18
C GLY A 299 23.24 -0.88 11.60
N GLY A 300 22.74 0.02 12.45
CA GLY A 300 22.04 1.26 12.02
C GLY A 300 20.63 1.04 11.48
N THR A 301 20.14 -0.21 11.42
CA THR A 301 18.80 -0.53 10.94
C THR A 301 17.83 -0.69 12.12
N VAL A 302 16.76 0.10 12.13
CA VAL A 302 15.68 0.00 13.12
C VAL A 302 14.58 -0.92 12.57
N CYS A 303 14.12 -1.85 13.39
CA CYS A 303 12.96 -2.71 13.09
C CYS A 303 11.98 -2.68 14.25
N ILE A 304 10.70 -2.50 13.93
CA ILE A 304 9.60 -2.74 14.87
C ILE A 304 8.81 -3.93 14.37
N HIS A 305 8.86 -5.02 15.13
CA HIS A 305 8.10 -6.23 14.83
C HIS A 305 6.81 -6.23 15.62
N TRP A 306 5.69 -6.24 14.92
CA TRP A 306 4.35 -6.26 15.47
C TRP A 306 3.73 -7.64 15.34
N VAL A 307 3.28 -8.20 16.46
CA VAL A 307 2.52 -9.44 16.52
C VAL A 307 1.11 -9.11 17.03
N SER A 308 0.10 -9.56 16.32
CA SER A 308 -1.30 -9.30 16.64
C SER A 308 -2.00 -10.55 17.16
N ILE A 309 -2.61 -10.43 18.35
CA ILE A 309 -3.42 -11.47 19.00
C ILE A 309 -4.84 -10.92 19.13
N ARG A 310 -5.83 -11.63 18.60
CA ARG A 310 -7.24 -11.25 18.68
C ARG A 310 -8.05 -12.44 19.18
N GLY A 311 -8.84 -12.19 20.22
CA GLY A 311 -9.59 -13.26 20.88
C GLY A 311 -8.72 -14.44 21.34
N GLY A 312 -7.52 -14.15 21.88
CA GLY A 312 -6.56 -15.16 22.35
C GLY A 312 -5.81 -15.90 21.25
N ARG A 313 -6.01 -15.56 19.95
CA ARG A 313 -5.36 -16.22 18.81
C ARG A 313 -4.36 -15.30 18.12
N HIS A 314 -3.21 -15.85 17.74
CA HIS A 314 -2.26 -15.19 16.86
C HIS A 314 -2.88 -15.02 15.47
N VAL A 315 -3.17 -13.79 15.06
CA VAL A 315 -3.74 -13.51 13.75
C VAL A 315 -2.68 -13.11 12.71
N GLY A 316 -1.43 -13.01 13.14
CA GLY A 316 -0.28 -12.75 12.26
C GLY A 316 0.68 -11.72 12.83
N ASP A 317 1.76 -11.50 12.10
CA ASP A 317 2.84 -10.58 12.46
C ASP A 317 3.31 -9.77 11.26
N LYS A 318 4.05 -8.69 11.52
CA LYS A 318 4.64 -7.84 10.49
C LYS A 318 5.82 -7.05 11.04
N SER A 319 6.89 -6.98 10.24
CA SER A 319 8.05 -6.13 10.51
C SER A 319 7.94 -4.80 9.77
N PHE A 320 8.30 -3.71 10.44
CA PHE A 320 8.32 -2.35 9.91
C PHE A 320 9.72 -1.80 9.99
N PHE A 321 10.17 -1.21 8.88
CA PHE A 321 11.47 -0.60 8.75
C PHE A 321 11.27 0.88 8.40
N PRO A 322 11.51 1.81 9.35
CA PRO A 322 11.47 3.24 9.05
C PRO A 322 12.66 3.65 8.19
N ASP A 323 12.50 4.73 7.44
CA ASP A 323 13.58 5.31 6.67
C ASP A 323 14.58 6.04 7.59
N VAL A 324 15.79 5.52 7.71
CA VAL A 324 16.87 6.05 8.56
C VAL A 324 17.97 6.75 7.77
N ARG A 325 17.83 6.95 6.44
CA ARG A 325 18.88 7.48 5.55
C ARG A 325 19.44 8.84 5.96
N HIS A 326 18.67 9.63 6.69
CA HIS A 326 19.07 10.94 7.19
C HIS A 326 19.45 10.94 8.67
N ASP A 327 19.58 9.78 9.29
CA ASP A 327 19.88 9.62 10.71
C ASP A 327 21.00 8.60 10.89
N PRO A 328 22.26 9.03 10.87
CA PRO A 328 23.41 8.13 10.99
C PRO A 328 23.55 7.49 12.40
N ASP A 329 22.86 8.05 13.41
CA ASP A 329 22.81 7.49 14.77
C ASP A 329 21.36 7.47 15.27
N PRO A 330 20.53 6.52 14.76
CA PRO A 330 19.12 6.46 15.07
C PRO A 330 18.87 6.08 16.54
N GLN A 331 18.12 6.94 17.26
CA GLN A 331 17.69 6.65 18.61
C GLN A 331 16.44 5.75 18.56
N ALA A 332 16.61 4.48 18.85
CA ALA A 332 15.57 3.46 18.70
C ALA A 332 14.24 3.83 19.41
N GLN A 333 14.32 4.50 20.56
CA GLN A 333 13.17 4.95 21.32
C GLN A 333 12.28 5.97 20.55
N GLU A 334 12.88 6.93 19.84
CA GLU A 334 12.13 7.92 19.04
C GLU A 334 11.34 7.24 17.91
N TYR A 335 11.92 6.22 17.30
CA TYR A 335 11.27 5.43 16.25
C TYR A 335 10.09 4.61 16.79
N ALA A 336 10.22 4.05 18.00
CA ALA A 336 9.16 3.31 18.65
C ALA A 336 7.96 4.20 18.99
N GLU A 337 8.20 5.39 19.54
CA GLU A 337 7.17 6.39 19.84
C GLU A 337 6.45 6.86 18.58
N ALA A 338 7.21 7.20 17.53
CA ALA A 338 6.66 7.60 16.23
C ALA A 338 5.80 6.48 15.61
N PHE A 339 6.26 5.22 15.71
CA PHE A 339 5.49 4.07 15.25
C PHE A 339 4.15 3.97 15.97
N VAL A 340 4.17 3.96 17.30
CA VAL A 340 2.96 3.81 18.11
C VAL A 340 1.97 4.93 17.82
N ALA A 341 2.43 6.17 17.72
CA ALA A 341 1.59 7.31 17.37
C ALA A 341 0.96 7.15 15.97
N GLN A 342 1.76 6.82 14.94
CA GLN A 342 1.26 6.69 13.57
C GLN A 342 0.41 5.44 13.36
N HIS A 343 0.69 4.36 14.12
CA HIS A 343 0.00 3.08 13.97
C HIS A 343 -1.37 3.08 14.66
N TYR A 344 -1.50 3.68 15.86
CA TYR A 344 -2.70 3.56 16.67
C TYR A 344 -3.58 4.81 16.73
N LEU A 345 -3.05 6.03 16.62
CA LEU A 345 -3.89 7.23 16.64
C LEU A 345 -4.84 7.27 15.43
N GLY A 346 -6.13 7.40 15.71
CA GLY A 346 -7.20 7.40 14.72
C GLY A 346 -7.53 6.01 14.13
N LYS A 347 -7.06 4.91 14.75
CA LYS A 347 -7.30 3.52 14.29
C LYS A 347 -7.83 2.65 15.42
N SER A 348 -8.24 1.42 15.07
CA SER A 348 -8.60 0.40 16.05
C SER A 348 -7.41 0.02 16.93
N LYS A 349 -7.62 -0.12 18.22
CA LYS A 349 -6.60 -0.35 19.24
C LYS A 349 -6.87 -1.68 19.99
N PRO A 350 -5.81 -2.40 20.44
CA PRO A 350 -5.96 -3.56 21.31
C PRO A 350 -6.27 -3.12 22.76
N ASP A 351 -6.70 -4.06 23.58
CA ASP A 351 -6.87 -3.83 25.02
C ASP A 351 -5.52 -3.76 25.75
N ILE A 352 -4.51 -4.48 25.24
CA ILE A 352 -3.18 -4.57 25.85
C ILE A 352 -2.10 -4.39 24.78
N ILE A 353 -1.11 -3.53 25.05
CA ILE A 353 0.13 -3.45 24.31
C ILE A 353 1.27 -3.97 25.18
N ILE A 354 1.99 -4.98 24.69
CA ILE A 354 3.20 -5.53 25.32
C ILE A 354 4.40 -5.05 24.49
N SER A 355 5.40 -4.45 25.13
CA SER A 355 6.59 -3.94 24.43
C SER A 355 7.87 -4.12 25.24
N ASN A 356 9.01 -4.15 24.55
CA ASN A 356 10.35 -4.10 25.15
C ASN A 356 10.89 -2.65 25.30
N PHE A 357 10.04 -1.66 25.09
CA PHE A 357 10.32 -0.23 25.26
C PHE A 357 9.18 0.46 26.03
N SER A 358 9.47 1.59 26.65
CA SER A 358 8.49 2.40 27.37
C SER A 358 7.84 3.42 26.46
N LEU A 359 6.60 3.82 26.76
CA LEU A 359 5.90 4.90 26.07
C LEU A 359 5.77 6.11 26.99
N PRO A 360 5.91 7.35 26.49
CA PRO A 360 5.63 8.56 27.24
C PRO A 360 4.19 8.60 27.76
N GLU A 361 3.97 9.15 28.96
CA GLU A 361 2.62 9.26 29.57
C GLU A 361 1.65 10.01 28.63
N SER A 362 2.09 11.09 28.02
CA SER A 362 1.27 11.88 27.09
C SER A 362 0.76 11.06 25.90
N LEU A 363 1.56 10.12 25.38
CA LEU A 363 1.14 9.21 24.30
C LEU A 363 0.15 8.15 24.82
N GLN A 364 0.40 7.60 26.02
CA GLN A 364 -0.51 6.64 26.65
C GLN A 364 -1.88 7.29 26.91
N GLU A 365 -1.92 8.49 27.47
CA GLU A 365 -3.15 9.27 27.73
C GLU A 365 -3.93 9.57 26.44
N ALA A 366 -3.24 9.98 25.38
CA ALA A 366 -3.87 10.22 24.08
C ALA A 366 -4.52 8.95 23.50
N LEU A 367 -3.84 7.82 23.61
CA LEU A 367 -4.36 6.52 23.15
C LEU A 367 -5.57 6.05 23.98
N ILE A 368 -5.53 6.21 25.29
CA ILE A 368 -6.64 5.87 26.20
C ILE A 368 -7.85 6.77 25.94
N SER A 369 -7.63 8.07 25.81
CA SER A 369 -8.69 9.06 25.56
C SER A 369 -9.46 8.77 24.26
N GLU A 370 -8.76 8.41 23.20
CA GLU A 370 -9.40 8.04 21.94
C GLU A 370 -10.07 6.64 21.96
N HIS A 371 -9.56 5.71 22.79
CA HIS A 371 -10.10 4.35 22.82
C HIS A 371 -11.43 4.26 23.55
N GLY A 372 -11.67 5.15 24.51
CA GLY A 372 -12.88 5.14 25.35
C GLY A 372 -12.97 3.95 26.32
N LYS A 373 -11.90 3.14 26.42
CA LYS A 373 -11.72 2.02 27.33
C LYS A 373 -10.35 2.06 27.96
N GLN A 374 -10.17 1.39 29.08
CA GLN A 374 -8.89 1.29 29.76
C GLN A 374 -7.94 0.39 28.94
N MET A 375 -6.86 0.97 28.40
CA MET A 375 -5.76 0.24 27.75
C MET A 375 -4.66 -0.04 28.75
N GLN A 376 -3.98 -1.20 28.58
CA GLN A 376 -2.83 -1.56 29.41
C GLN A 376 -1.56 -1.53 28.58
N PHE A 377 -0.51 -0.89 29.12
CA PHE A 377 0.83 -0.88 28.54
C PHE A 377 1.76 -1.69 29.45
N VAL A 378 2.29 -2.80 28.93
CA VAL A 378 3.06 -3.79 29.71
C VAL A 378 4.48 -3.89 29.16
N THR A 379 5.45 -3.39 29.93
CA THR A 379 6.88 -3.50 29.59
C THR A 379 7.58 -4.59 30.41
N LYS A 380 7.12 -4.84 31.65
CA LYS A 380 7.64 -5.90 32.52
C LYS A 380 6.78 -7.15 32.37
N THR A 381 7.27 -8.13 31.65
CA THR A 381 6.55 -9.35 31.32
C THR A 381 7.01 -10.53 32.19
N ILE A 382 6.06 -11.40 32.56
CA ILE A 382 6.29 -12.66 33.28
C ILE A 382 5.55 -13.81 32.57
N GLY A 383 5.95 -15.04 32.77
CA GLY A 383 5.28 -16.23 32.23
C GLY A 383 5.23 -16.24 30.72
N GLU A 384 4.06 -16.54 30.16
CA GLU A 384 3.82 -16.65 28.71
C GLU A 384 4.09 -15.34 27.96
N ARG A 385 3.70 -14.20 28.51
CA ARG A 385 3.93 -12.87 27.91
C ARG A 385 5.43 -12.59 27.69
N LYS A 386 6.29 -13.08 28.58
CA LYS A 386 7.75 -12.98 28.43
C LYS A 386 8.26 -13.82 27.26
N VAL A 387 7.71 -15.02 27.07
CA VAL A 387 8.06 -15.89 25.95
C VAL A 387 7.66 -15.24 24.63
N TRP A 388 6.43 -14.71 24.56
CA TRP A 388 5.92 -14.04 23.36
C TRP A 388 6.76 -12.80 22.98
N LEU A 389 7.08 -11.95 23.96
CA LEU A 389 7.91 -10.79 23.73
C LEU A 389 9.32 -11.18 23.24
N LYS A 390 9.93 -12.20 23.85
CA LYS A 390 11.24 -12.70 23.43
C LYS A 390 11.23 -13.26 22.00
N MET A 391 10.16 -13.96 21.61
CA MET A 391 9.98 -14.43 20.23
C MET A 391 9.86 -13.26 19.26
N ALA A 392 9.08 -12.24 19.60
CA ALA A 392 8.93 -11.04 18.78
C ALA A 392 10.27 -10.30 18.63
N GLU A 393 11.09 -10.21 19.68
CA GLU A 393 12.44 -9.65 19.63
C GLU A 393 13.37 -10.45 18.69
N GLN A 394 13.33 -11.77 18.76
CA GLN A 394 14.11 -12.63 17.87
C GLN A 394 13.68 -12.43 16.40
N ASN A 395 12.37 -12.37 16.14
CA ASN A 395 11.83 -12.13 14.81
C ASN A 395 12.22 -10.74 14.28
N ALA A 396 12.25 -9.71 15.14
CA ALA A 396 12.73 -8.38 14.77
C ALA A 396 14.18 -8.42 14.30
N ARG A 397 15.07 -9.12 15.00
CA ARG A 397 16.49 -9.27 14.64
C ARG A 397 16.66 -10.08 13.34
N LEU A 398 15.96 -11.19 13.20
CA LEU A 398 15.97 -11.98 11.96
C LEU A 398 15.49 -11.14 10.76
N ALA A 399 14.45 -10.33 10.96
CA ALA A 399 13.94 -9.43 9.94
C ALA A 399 14.97 -8.36 9.54
N ILE A 400 15.74 -7.81 10.50
CA ILE A 400 16.87 -6.90 10.21
C ILE A 400 17.89 -7.58 9.32
N GLY A 401 18.33 -8.79 9.68
CA GLY A 401 19.32 -9.53 8.88
C GLY A 401 18.84 -9.78 7.44
N GLN A 402 17.58 -10.18 7.26
CA GLN A 402 16.99 -10.35 5.94
C GLN A 402 16.90 -9.03 5.16
N HIS A 403 16.48 -7.95 5.82
CA HIS A 403 16.37 -6.62 5.22
C HIS A 403 17.74 -6.11 4.77
N GLN A 404 18.78 -6.25 5.59
CA GLN A 404 20.15 -5.85 5.26
C GLN A 404 20.72 -6.65 4.08
N LEU A 405 20.50 -7.97 4.05
CA LEU A 405 20.89 -8.81 2.92
C LEU A 405 20.21 -8.39 1.61
N GLN A 406 18.90 -8.10 1.67
CA GLN A 406 18.16 -7.61 0.51
C GLN A 406 18.65 -6.25 0.05
N HIS A 407 18.91 -5.33 0.99
CA HIS A 407 19.42 -4.00 0.69
C HIS A 407 20.83 -4.05 0.08
N ASN A 408 21.74 -4.85 0.64
CA ASN A 408 23.09 -5.01 0.10
C ASN A 408 23.06 -5.60 -1.32
N ASN A 409 22.23 -6.61 -1.58
CA ASN A 409 22.03 -7.16 -2.92
C ASN A 409 21.48 -6.10 -3.88
N GLN A 410 20.54 -5.27 -3.43
CA GLN A 410 19.96 -4.21 -4.23
C GLN A 410 20.99 -3.12 -4.56
N GLN A 411 21.78 -2.72 -3.56
CA GLN A 411 22.87 -1.74 -3.75
C GLN A 411 23.93 -2.27 -4.72
N GLN A 412 24.35 -3.52 -4.59
CA GLN A 412 25.28 -4.15 -5.54
C GLN A 412 24.77 -4.11 -6.99
N ARG A 413 23.46 -4.32 -7.19
CA ARG A 413 22.85 -4.24 -8.53
C ARG A 413 22.90 -2.83 -9.12
N ILE A 414 22.67 -1.82 -8.28
CA ILE A 414 22.76 -0.40 -8.67
C ILE A 414 24.21 -0.03 -8.97
N ASP A 415 25.15 -0.38 -8.10
CA ASP A 415 26.57 -0.09 -8.25
C ASP A 415 27.16 -0.73 -9.52
N ASP A 416 26.73 -1.94 -9.82
CA ASP A 416 27.15 -2.66 -11.02
C ASP A 416 26.60 -1.99 -12.29
N LEU A 417 25.34 -1.57 -12.26
CA LEU A 417 24.72 -0.84 -13.36
C LEU A 417 25.32 0.57 -13.54
N ALA A 418 25.57 1.28 -12.45
CA ALA A 418 26.20 2.61 -12.49
C ALA A 418 27.61 2.53 -13.11
N ARG A 419 28.42 1.52 -12.71
CA ARG A 419 29.74 1.26 -13.33
C ARG A 419 29.63 0.98 -14.83
N LEU A 420 28.61 0.22 -15.24
CA LEU A 420 28.36 -0.06 -16.66
C LEU A 420 28.05 1.21 -17.47
N LEU A 421 27.39 2.19 -16.85
CA LEU A 421 27.01 3.46 -17.45
C LEU A 421 28.07 4.56 -17.26
N ASN A 422 29.21 4.25 -16.63
CA ASN A 422 30.22 5.24 -16.21
C ASN A 422 29.64 6.37 -15.35
N MET A 423 28.72 6.03 -14.45
CA MET A 423 28.07 6.93 -13.50
C MET A 423 28.52 6.61 -12.07
N ASP A 424 28.45 7.60 -11.19
CA ASP A 424 28.57 7.36 -9.75
C ASP A 424 27.33 6.62 -9.24
N SER A 425 27.51 5.71 -8.28
CA SER A 425 26.39 4.91 -7.72
C SER A 425 25.29 5.78 -7.11
N ASP A 426 25.68 6.90 -6.47
CA ASP A 426 24.72 7.85 -5.90
C ASP A 426 23.93 8.62 -6.96
N GLY A 427 24.44 8.68 -8.19
CA GLY A 427 23.79 9.31 -9.34
C GLY A 427 22.73 8.43 -10.04
N LEU A 428 22.65 7.13 -9.70
CA LEU A 428 21.72 6.20 -10.34
C LEU A 428 20.63 5.74 -9.35
N GLN A 429 19.60 6.54 -9.17
CA GLN A 429 18.50 6.24 -8.25
C GLN A 429 17.19 5.91 -8.96
N ARG A 430 16.96 6.53 -10.13
CA ARG A 430 15.71 6.44 -10.87
C ARG A 430 15.88 5.87 -12.28
N LEU A 431 15.21 4.76 -12.55
CA LEU A 431 15.13 4.13 -13.87
C LEU A 431 13.69 4.17 -14.36
N GLU A 432 13.49 4.47 -15.65
CA GLU A 432 12.20 4.34 -16.31
C GLU A 432 12.32 3.33 -17.45
N CYS A 433 11.43 2.35 -17.48
CA CYS A 433 11.42 1.32 -18.53
C CYS A 433 10.20 1.44 -19.41
N PHE A 434 10.43 1.39 -20.72
CA PHE A 434 9.38 1.45 -21.76
C PHE A 434 9.28 0.12 -22.49
N ASP A 435 8.06 -0.35 -22.66
CA ASP A 435 7.70 -1.53 -23.43
C ASP A 435 6.52 -1.20 -24.36
N ILE A 436 6.61 -1.63 -25.63
CA ILE A 436 5.54 -1.52 -26.62
C ILE A 436 4.85 -2.86 -26.76
N SER A 437 3.56 -2.89 -26.51
CA SER A 437 2.76 -4.10 -26.58
C SER A 437 1.59 -3.95 -27.56
N HIS A 438 1.38 -4.95 -28.40
CA HIS A 438 0.29 -5.03 -29.36
C HIS A 438 -0.80 -6.01 -28.89
N THR A 439 -2.04 -5.64 -29.10
CA THR A 439 -3.17 -6.57 -29.09
C THR A 439 -3.44 -7.03 -30.52
N GLN A 440 -3.59 -8.32 -30.73
CA GLN A 440 -3.99 -8.86 -32.05
C GLN A 440 -5.26 -8.15 -32.54
N GLY A 441 -5.09 -7.23 -33.51
CA GLY A 441 -6.19 -6.52 -34.20
C GLY A 441 -6.66 -5.20 -33.57
N GLU A 442 -6.14 -4.74 -32.41
CA GLU A 442 -6.56 -3.51 -31.74
C GLU A 442 -5.37 -2.68 -31.21
N ALA A 443 -5.62 -1.44 -30.84
CA ALA A 443 -4.70 -0.38 -30.44
C ALA A 443 -3.38 -0.80 -29.77
N THR A 444 -2.26 -0.25 -30.26
CA THR A 444 -0.93 -0.31 -29.65
C THR A 444 -0.92 0.45 -28.33
N ILE A 445 -0.34 -0.14 -27.29
CA ILE A 445 -0.20 0.47 -25.96
C ILE A 445 1.28 0.46 -25.58
N ALA A 446 1.78 1.61 -25.14
CA ALA A 446 3.07 1.71 -24.49
C ALA A 446 2.91 1.74 -22.96
N SER A 447 3.76 1.02 -22.25
CA SER A 447 3.88 1.06 -20.80
C SER A 447 5.16 1.77 -20.37
N CYS A 448 5.07 2.51 -19.28
CA CYS A 448 6.21 3.10 -18.58
C CYS A 448 6.17 2.64 -17.13
N VAL A 449 7.20 1.93 -16.71
CA VAL A 449 7.41 1.46 -15.34
C VAL A 449 8.54 2.26 -14.72
N VAL A 450 8.42 2.57 -13.45
CA VAL A 450 9.39 3.37 -12.71
C VAL A 450 9.99 2.53 -11.59
N TYR A 451 11.32 2.49 -11.55
CA TYR A 451 12.12 2.02 -10.44
C TYR A 451 12.80 3.24 -9.80
N ASP A 452 12.64 3.43 -8.51
CA ASP A 452 13.13 4.59 -7.78
C ASP A 452 13.31 4.21 -6.30
N GLU A 453 14.27 4.85 -5.63
CA GLU A 453 14.56 4.56 -4.22
C GLU A 453 14.75 3.05 -3.96
N GLN A 454 15.52 2.40 -4.79
CA GLN A 454 15.84 0.95 -4.73
C GLN A 454 14.63 0.01 -4.85
N ASN A 455 13.48 0.49 -5.34
CA ASN A 455 12.29 -0.33 -5.47
C ASN A 455 11.44 0.07 -6.68
N ILE A 456 10.58 -0.85 -7.08
CA ILE A 456 9.54 -0.63 -8.08
C ILE A 456 8.46 0.31 -7.51
N GLN A 457 8.03 1.34 -8.29
CA GLN A 457 7.08 2.38 -7.87
C GLN A 457 5.75 2.30 -8.62
N PRO A 458 4.80 1.40 -8.27
CA PRO A 458 3.56 1.19 -9.04
C PRO A 458 2.66 2.43 -9.14
N SER A 459 2.73 3.36 -8.20
CA SER A 459 1.98 4.62 -8.20
C SER A 459 2.41 5.56 -9.33
N GLN A 460 3.65 5.42 -9.80
CA GLN A 460 4.25 6.26 -10.83
C GLN A 460 4.16 5.65 -12.24
N TYR A 461 3.62 4.44 -12.37
CA TYR A 461 3.44 3.79 -13.68
C TYR A 461 2.47 4.57 -14.57
N ARG A 462 2.74 4.56 -15.87
CA ARG A 462 1.89 5.19 -16.87
C ARG A 462 1.63 4.25 -18.05
N ARG A 463 0.45 4.36 -18.63
CA ARG A 463 0.08 3.73 -19.90
C ARG A 463 -0.27 4.80 -20.91
N TYR A 464 0.20 4.60 -22.11
CA TYR A 464 -0.04 5.49 -23.22
C TYR A 464 -0.77 4.74 -24.34
N ASN A 465 -1.96 5.19 -24.69
CA ASN A 465 -2.59 4.73 -25.92
C ASN A 465 -1.86 5.41 -27.08
N ILE A 466 -1.32 4.64 -27.98
CA ILE A 466 -0.63 5.11 -29.19
C ILE A 466 -1.70 5.38 -30.22
N THR A 467 -1.67 6.57 -30.83
CA THR A 467 -2.72 7.05 -31.74
C THR A 467 -2.19 7.41 -33.11
N THR A 468 -0.92 7.75 -33.24
CA THR A 468 -0.30 8.19 -34.50
C THR A 468 0.41 7.07 -35.26
N ALA A 469 0.92 6.06 -34.54
CA ALA A 469 1.61 4.94 -35.17
C ALA A 469 0.61 3.91 -35.74
N LYS A 470 0.94 3.38 -36.92
CA LYS A 470 0.19 2.26 -37.54
C LYS A 470 0.34 1.01 -36.66
N ALA A 471 -0.66 0.13 -36.68
CA ALA A 471 -0.61 -1.13 -35.98
C ALA A 471 0.61 -1.95 -36.46
N GLY A 472 1.48 -2.35 -35.51
CA GLY A 472 2.72 -3.09 -35.80
C GLY A 472 3.96 -2.23 -36.04
N ASP A 473 3.84 -0.89 -36.01
CA ASP A 473 4.99 0.00 -36.10
C ASP A 473 5.51 0.39 -34.69
N ASP A 474 6.36 -0.48 -34.13
CA ASP A 474 6.96 -0.31 -32.80
C ASP A 474 7.89 0.90 -32.72
N TYR A 475 8.50 1.29 -33.86
CA TYR A 475 9.41 2.42 -33.92
C TYR A 475 8.65 3.74 -33.75
N ALA A 476 7.59 3.94 -34.57
CA ALA A 476 6.74 5.12 -34.44
C ALA A 476 6.03 5.16 -33.06
N ALA A 477 5.63 4.00 -32.51
CA ALA A 477 5.03 3.92 -31.18
C ALA A 477 6.00 4.32 -30.07
N MET A 478 7.25 3.87 -30.13
CA MET A 478 8.30 4.25 -29.19
C MET A 478 8.58 5.75 -29.25
N ARG A 479 8.72 6.30 -30.45
CA ARG A 479 8.89 7.74 -30.65
C ARG A 479 7.73 8.54 -30.04
N GLU A 480 6.47 8.16 -30.32
CA GLU A 480 5.29 8.83 -29.78
C GLU A 480 5.28 8.84 -28.25
N VAL A 481 5.53 7.71 -27.59
CA VAL A 481 5.47 7.65 -26.13
C VAL A 481 6.57 8.47 -25.46
N LEU A 482 7.80 8.41 -25.98
CA LEU A 482 8.92 9.16 -25.44
C LEU A 482 8.73 10.67 -25.61
N THR A 483 8.31 11.11 -26.80
CA THR A 483 8.01 12.52 -27.07
C THR A 483 6.89 13.03 -26.16
N ARG A 484 5.81 12.26 -25.97
CA ARG A 484 4.69 12.65 -25.09
C ARG A 484 5.08 12.71 -23.61
N ARG A 485 5.97 11.82 -23.15
CA ARG A 485 6.39 11.80 -21.76
C ARG A 485 7.39 12.91 -21.47
N TYR A 486 8.48 12.92 -22.21
CA TYR A 486 9.60 13.82 -21.93
C TYR A 486 9.37 15.24 -22.45
N GLY A 487 8.60 15.41 -23.53
CA GLY A 487 8.13 16.72 -23.96
C GLY A 487 7.31 17.43 -22.88
N LYS A 488 6.38 16.72 -22.22
CA LYS A 488 5.64 17.29 -21.08
C LYS A 488 6.55 17.63 -19.89
N MET A 489 7.58 16.82 -19.63
CA MET A 489 8.53 17.10 -18.54
C MET A 489 9.38 18.31 -18.84
N THR A 490 9.81 18.48 -20.10
CA THR A 490 10.54 19.67 -20.57
C THR A 490 9.67 20.94 -20.49
N GLU A 491 8.41 20.84 -20.90
CA GLU A 491 7.44 21.96 -20.80
C GLU A 491 7.20 22.34 -19.31
N ALA A 492 6.99 21.37 -18.44
CA ALA A 492 6.79 21.60 -17.00
C ALA A 492 8.02 22.28 -16.37
N GLN A 493 9.24 21.83 -16.72
CA GLN A 493 10.48 22.46 -16.27
C GLN A 493 10.62 23.89 -16.79
N ALA A 494 10.28 24.14 -18.05
CA ALA A 494 10.29 25.48 -18.64
C ALA A 494 9.29 26.43 -17.94
N ASN A 495 8.19 25.88 -17.42
CA ASN A 495 7.19 26.62 -16.65
C ASN A 495 7.57 26.80 -15.15
N GLY A 496 8.78 26.35 -14.74
CA GLY A 496 9.26 26.47 -13.37
C GLY A 496 8.72 25.42 -12.40
N GLU A 497 8.11 24.34 -12.90
CA GLU A 497 7.66 23.21 -12.07
C GLU A 497 8.84 22.30 -11.72
N THR A 498 8.82 21.72 -10.52
CA THR A 498 9.83 20.73 -10.11
C THR A 498 9.56 19.40 -10.80
N VAL A 499 10.46 18.96 -11.66
CA VAL A 499 10.34 17.71 -12.41
C VAL A 499 11.39 16.71 -11.91
N LYS A 500 10.97 15.48 -11.58
CA LYS A 500 11.88 14.40 -11.20
C LYS A 500 12.26 13.58 -12.43
N TRP A 501 13.42 13.90 -13.03
CA TRP A 501 13.96 13.19 -14.18
C TRP A 501 14.45 11.78 -13.82
N PRO A 502 14.44 10.82 -14.76
CA PRO A 502 15.16 9.57 -14.60
C PRO A 502 16.66 9.77 -14.80
N ASP A 503 17.46 8.98 -14.09
CA ASP A 503 18.91 8.95 -14.24
C ASP A 503 19.34 8.07 -15.42
N ALA A 504 18.50 7.07 -15.78
CA ALA A 504 18.65 6.29 -17.00
C ALA A 504 17.30 5.77 -17.49
N VAL A 505 17.21 5.51 -18.80
CA VAL A 505 16.00 4.99 -19.47
C VAL A 505 16.28 3.65 -20.11
N LEU A 506 15.48 2.65 -19.77
CA LEU A 506 15.52 1.31 -20.32
C LEU A 506 14.46 1.15 -21.42
N ILE A 507 14.86 0.67 -22.58
CA ILE A 507 13.99 0.35 -23.70
C ILE A 507 13.95 -1.17 -23.87
N ASP A 508 12.78 -1.78 -23.68
CA ASP A 508 12.55 -3.20 -24.00
C ASP A 508 12.39 -3.35 -25.50
N GLY A 509 13.54 -3.42 -26.19
CA GLY A 509 13.56 -3.44 -27.63
C GLY A 509 14.96 -3.47 -28.26
N GLY A 510 14.99 -3.70 -29.55
CA GLY A 510 16.22 -3.80 -30.34
C GLY A 510 16.75 -2.42 -30.80
N LYS A 511 17.85 -2.48 -31.59
CA LYS A 511 18.56 -1.27 -32.11
C LYS A 511 17.65 -0.21 -32.74
N GLY A 512 16.59 -0.61 -33.44
CA GLY A 512 15.69 0.34 -34.09
C GLY A 512 14.84 1.13 -33.11
N GLN A 513 14.30 0.50 -32.04
CA GLN A 513 13.54 1.21 -31.00
C GLN A 513 14.45 2.11 -30.15
N VAL A 514 15.67 1.65 -29.88
CA VAL A 514 16.72 2.46 -29.23
C VAL A 514 17.10 3.66 -30.09
N GLY A 515 17.22 3.50 -31.41
CA GLY A 515 17.47 4.59 -32.35
C GLY A 515 16.40 5.68 -32.27
N MET A 516 15.12 5.30 -32.18
CA MET A 516 14.04 6.28 -32.00
C MET A 516 14.16 7.06 -30.70
N ALA A 517 14.62 6.43 -29.63
CA ALA A 517 14.87 7.12 -28.37
C ALA A 517 16.02 8.14 -28.49
N VAL A 518 17.09 7.80 -29.19
CA VAL A 518 18.22 8.71 -29.46
C VAL A 518 17.74 9.92 -30.27
N ASP A 519 16.91 9.72 -31.32
CA ASP A 519 16.36 10.81 -32.14
C ASP A 519 15.51 11.75 -31.27
N VAL A 520 14.65 11.23 -30.43
CA VAL A 520 13.81 12.03 -29.50
C VAL A 520 14.68 12.82 -28.52
N TRP A 521 15.77 12.22 -28.00
CA TRP A 521 16.73 12.92 -27.12
C TRP A 521 17.41 14.10 -27.84
N ALA A 522 17.82 13.88 -29.07
CA ALA A 522 18.39 14.96 -29.91
C ALA A 522 17.39 16.10 -30.14
N GLU A 523 16.11 15.80 -30.42
CA GLU A 523 15.05 16.78 -30.62
C GLU A 523 14.71 17.59 -29.35
N LEU A 524 14.71 16.92 -28.17
CA LEU A 524 14.37 17.54 -26.90
C LEU A 524 15.58 18.10 -26.12
N GLY A 525 16.81 17.94 -26.65
CA GLY A 525 18.04 18.36 -25.97
C GLY A 525 18.33 17.60 -24.68
N LEU A 526 18.00 16.31 -24.61
CA LEU A 526 18.18 15.48 -23.42
C LEU A 526 19.51 14.72 -23.48
N HIS A 527 20.13 14.51 -22.31
CA HIS A 527 21.42 13.78 -22.16
C HIS A 527 21.31 12.60 -21.18
N ILE A 528 20.11 12.02 -21.03
CA ILE A 528 19.88 10.91 -20.12
C ILE A 528 20.39 9.61 -20.77
N PRO A 529 21.18 8.77 -20.10
CA PRO A 529 21.60 7.47 -20.60
C PRO A 529 20.45 6.57 -21.03
N ILE A 530 20.59 5.95 -22.22
CA ILE A 530 19.63 4.98 -22.75
C ILE A 530 20.26 3.60 -22.75
N ILE A 531 19.52 2.60 -22.29
CA ILE A 531 19.89 1.20 -22.33
C ILE A 531 18.82 0.45 -23.12
N GLY A 532 19.19 -0.15 -24.24
CA GLY A 532 18.35 -1.10 -24.93
C GLY A 532 18.55 -2.51 -24.35
N ILE A 533 17.46 -3.24 -24.14
CA ILE A 533 17.53 -4.66 -23.79
C ILE A 533 16.78 -5.45 -24.85
N ALA A 534 17.52 -6.20 -25.66
CA ALA A 534 16.98 -7.01 -26.74
C ALA A 534 17.02 -8.48 -26.36
N LYS A 535 16.01 -9.24 -26.80
CA LYS A 535 16.05 -10.71 -26.71
C LYS A 535 17.13 -11.23 -27.65
N GLY A 536 18.12 -11.93 -27.10
CA GLY A 536 19.17 -12.54 -27.92
C GLY A 536 18.59 -13.54 -28.93
N PRO A 537 19.38 -13.97 -29.92
CA PRO A 537 18.92 -14.86 -31.01
C PRO A 537 18.27 -16.14 -30.49
N GLU A 538 18.70 -16.65 -29.36
CA GLU A 538 18.17 -17.86 -28.73
C GLU A 538 16.88 -17.67 -27.94
N ARG A 539 16.44 -16.43 -27.71
CA ARG A 539 15.25 -16.05 -26.92
C ARG A 539 15.15 -16.69 -25.53
N LYS A 540 16.30 -17.03 -24.94
CA LYS A 540 16.40 -17.58 -23.58
C LYS A 540 16.66 -16.45 -22.58
N ALA A 541 16.05 -16.51 -21.40
CA ALA A 541 16.33 -15.61 -20.29
C ALA A 541 17.80 -15.75 -19.85
N GLY A 542 18.47 -14.63 -19.57
CA GLY A 542 19.89 -14.59 -19.22
C GLY A 542 20.86 -14.44 -20.40
N LEU A 543 20.35 -14.41 -21.64
CA LEU A 543 21.11 -14.22 -22.87
C LEU A 543 20.66 -12.96 -23.62
N GLU A 544 20.21 -11.96 -22.89
CA GLU A 544 19.82 -10.67 -23.44
C GLU A 544 21.03 -9.89 -23.96
N GLU A 545 20.82 -9.16 -25.06
CA GLU A 545 21.81 -8.22 -25.60
C GLU A 545 21.49 -6.80 -25.12
N LEU A 546 22.47 -6.16 -24.50
CA LEU A 546 22.40 -4.78 -24.08
C LEU A 546 22.96 -3.89 -25.18
N ILE A 547 22.28 -2.77 -25.41
CA ILE A 547 22.61 -1.77 -26.44
C ILE A 547 22.80 -0.43 -25.75
N LEU A 548 24.03 0.11 -25.79
CA LEU A 548 24.35 1.44 -25.31
C LEU A 548 24.61 2.37 -26.51
N PRO A 549 23.59 3.14 -26.95
CA PRO A 549 23.68 3.88 -28.20
C PRO A 549 24.73 4.97 -28.23
N PHE A 550 25.04 5.57 -27.07
CA PHE A 550 26.02 6.66 -26.98
C PHE A 550 27.47 6.19 -27.06
N THR A 551 27.76 4.92 -26.74
CA THR A 551 29.07 4.29 -26.93
C THR A 551 29.14 3.48 -28.20
N GLY A 552 28.01 3.19 -28.84
CA GLY A 552 27.91 2.30 -29.99
C GLY A 552 28.07 0.82 -29.65
N GLU A 553 28.17 0.49 -28.37
CA GLU A 553 28.44 -0.87 -27.89
C GLU A 553 27.18 -1.72 -27.85
N THR A 554 27.33 -2.99 -28.23
CA THR A 554 26.33 -4.03 -28.04
C THR A 554 27.04 -5.22 -27.41
N PHE A 555 26.63 -5.65 -26.24
CA PHE A 555 27.30 -6.69 -25.49
C PHE A 555 26.33 -7.52 -24.64
N ARG A 556 26.82 -8.62 -24.08
CA ARG A 556 26.08 -9.46 -23.16
C ARG A 556 26.74 -9.44 -21.79
N LEU A 557 25.94 -9.31 -20.77
CA LEU A 557 26.41 -9.50 -19.41
C LEU A 557 26.36 -11.00 -19.03
N PRO A 558 27.25 -11.43 -18.11
CA PRO A 558 27.15 -12.77 -17.55
C PRO A 558 25.77 -13.00 -16.89
N PRO A 559 25.22 -14.22 -16.97
CA PRO A 559 23.87 -14.51 -16.38
C PRO A 559 23.76 -14.23 -14.88
N ASN A 560 24.88 -14.23 -14.17
CA ASN A 560 24.95 -13.92 -12.72
C ASN A 560 25.28 -12.44 -12.43
N SER A 561 25.29 -11.56 -13.44
CA SER A 561 25.56 -10.13 -13.23
C SER A 561 24.44 -9.47 -12.42
N PRO A 562 24.78 -8.78 -11.31
CA PRO A 562 23.81 -8.00 -10.54
C PRO A 562 23.10 -6.93 -11.38
N ALA A 563 23.82 -6.23 -12.27
CA ALA A 563 23.23 -5.25 -13.20
C ALA A 563 22.18 -5.88 -14.12
N LEU A 564 22.50 -7.06 -14.72
CA LEU A 564 21.54 -7.76 -15.57
C LEU A 564 20.27 -8.13 -14.80
N HIS A 565 20.39 -8.61 -13.57
CA HIS A 565 19.23 -8.95 -12.74
C HIS A 565 18.35 -7.73 -12.43
N LEU A 566 18.94 -6.53 -12.24
CA LEU A 566 18.17 -5.30 -12.06
C LEU A 566 17.40 -4.95 -13.34
N LEU A 567 18.10 -4.93 -14.48
CA LEU A 567 17.50 -4.62 -15.77
C LEU A 567 16.37 -5.60 -16.12
N GLN A 568 16.56 -6.91 -15.89
CA GLN A 568 15.53 -7.93 -16.07
C GLN A 568 14.33 -7.69 -15.15
N THR A 569 14.56 -7.36 -13.87
CA THR A 569 13.48 -7.09 -12.91
C THR A 569 12.60 -5.94 -13.38
N VAL A 570 13.20 -4.83 -13.84
CA VAL A 570 12.48 -3.65 -14.29
C VAL A 570 11.77 -3.91 -15.61
N ARG A 571 12.42 -4.61 -16.56
CA ARG A 571 11.82 -5.05 -17.84
C ARG A 571 10.62 -5.97 -17.64
N ASP A 572 10.79 -7.02 -16.85
CA ASP A 572 9.74 -8.04 -16.62
C ASP A 572 8.52 -7.39 -15.94
N GLU A 573 8.73 -6.41 -15.08
CA GLU A 573 7.65 -5.63 -14.49
C GLU A 573 6.95 -4.76 -15.54
N SER A 574 7.69 -4.15 -16.48
CA SER A 574 7.09 -3.39 -17.59
C SER A 574 6.21 -4.29 -18.46
N HIS A 575 6.72 -5.46 -18.81
CA HIS A 575 5.97 -6.47 -19.56
C HIS A 575 4.74 -6.98 -18.80
N ARG A 576 4.86 -7.28 -17.49
CA ARG A 576 3.74 -7.66 -16.62
C ARG A 576 2.66 -6.58 -16.56
N PHE A 577 3.07 -5.31 -16.45
CA PHE A 577 2.17 -4.17 -16.40
C PHE A 577 1.43 -3.99 -17.72
N ALA A 578 2.11 -4.14 -18.86
CA ALA A 578 1.51 -4.11 -20.18
C ALA A 578 0.44 -5.20 -20.34
N ILE A 579 0.78 -6.47 -20.05
CA ILE A 579 -0.15 -7.61 -20.17
C ILE A 579 -1.40 -7.45 -19.30
N THR A 580 -1.26 -6.94 -18.07
CA THR A 580 -2.41 -6.71 -17.18
C THR A 580 -3.37 -5.65 -17.74
N GLY A 581 -2.87 -4.66 -18.47
CA GLY A 581 -3.68 -3.68 -19.19
C GLY A 581 -4.50 -4.31 -20.32
N HIS A 582 -3.85 -5.18 -21.08
CA HIS A 582 -4.48 -5.89 -22.18
C HIS A 582 -5.58 -6.85 -21.70
N ARG A 583 -5.36 -7.59 -20.61
CA ARG A 583 -6.38 -8.47 -20.02
C ARG A 583 -7.62 -7.69 -19.59
N LYS A 584 -7.46 -6.59 -18.87
CA LYS A 584 -8.59 -5.73 -18.46
C LYS A 584 -9.35 -5.12 -19.66
N LYS A 585 -8.63 -4.73 -20.71
CA LYS A 585 -9.23 -4.15 -21.92
C LYS A 585 -9.94 -5.22 -22.76
N ARG A 586 -9.34 -6.42 -22.89
CA ARG A 586 -9.96 -7.60 -23.53
C ARG A 586 -11.17 -8.10 -22.78
N ASP A 587 -11.10 -8.21 -21.45
CA ASP A 587 -12.26 -8.60 -20.64
C ASP A 587 -13.40 -7.59 -20.82
N LYS A 588 -13.08 -6.29 -20.85
CA LYS A 588 -14.07 -5.25 -21.11
C LYS A 588 -14.63 -5.29 -22.54
N ALA A 589 -13.77 -5.47 -23.55
CA ALA A 589 -14.18 -5.58 -24.96
C ALA A 589 -14.96 -6.88 -25.21
N ARG A 590 -14.51 -8.02 -24.66
CA ARG A 590 -15.19 -9.30 -24.75
C ARG A 590 -16.57 -9.29 -24.09
N ILE A 591 -16.69 -8.62 -22.93
CA ILE A 591 -17.97 -8.38 -22.27
C ILE A 591 -18.87 -7.49 -23.14
N THR A 592 -18.28 -6.58 -23.92
CA THR A 592 -19.03 -5.66 -24.76
C THR A 592 -19.40 -6.31 -26.10
N SER A 593 -18.54 -7.11 -26.73
CA SER A 593 -18.79 -7.67 -28.06
C SER A 593 -19.69 -8.91 -28.00
N SER A 594 -19.44 -9.90 -27.13
CA SER A 594 -20.20 -11.16 -27.12
C SER A 594 -21.70 -11.01 -26.86
N LEU A 595 -22.12 -10.02 -26.08
CA LEU A 595 -23.56 -9.71 -25.90
C LEU A 595 -24.08 -8.71 -26.94
N SER A 596 -23.21 -7.87 -27.52
CA SER A 596 -23.62 -6.88 -28.54
C SER A 596 -23.78 -7.49 -29.92
N ASP A 597 -23.12 -8.60 -30.17
CA ASP A 597 -23.17 -9.34 -31.45
C ASP A 597 -24.45 -10.19 -31.57
N ILE A 598 -25.21 -10.34 -30.49
CA ILE A 598 -26.50 -11.06 -30.49
C ILE A 598 -27.60 -10.15 -31.01
N PRO A 599 -28.27 -10.47 -32.16
CA PRO A 599 -29.35 -9.67 -32.69
C PRO A 599 -30.50 -9.51 -31.68
N GLY A 600 -30.83 -8.25 -31.37
CA GLY A 600 -31.90 -7.91 -30.41
C GLY A 600 -31.36 -7.45 -29.03
N ILE A 601 -30.06 -7.49 -28.76
CA ILE A 601 -29.46 -6.98 -27.51
C ILE A 601 -28.88 -5.58 -27.74
N GLY A 602 -29.68 -4.57 -27.42
CA GLY A 602 -29.19 -3.18 -27.34
C GLY A 602 -28.56 -2.85 -25.97
N ASN A 603 -27.99 -1.64 -25.86
CA ASN A 603 -27.28 -1.19 -24.65
C ASN A 603 -28.09 -1.37 -23.34
N LYS A 604 -29.39 -1.09 -23.34
CA LYS A 604 -30.26 -1.22 -22.15
C LYS A 604 -30.38 -2.68 -21.71
N ARG A 605 -30.69 -3.60 -22.63
CA ARG A 605 -30.85 -5.04 -22.34
C ARG A 605 -29.53 -5.66 -21.89
N ARG A 606 -28.41 -5.27 -22.52
CA ARG A 606 -27.07 -5.70 -22.11
C ARG A 606 -26.74 -5.24 -20.69
N GLN A 607 -27.01 -3.98 -20.37
CA GLN A 607 -26.76 -3.45 -19.03
C GLN A 607 -27.62 -4.14 -17.97
N ALA A 608 -28.90 -4.42 -18.27
CA ALA A 608 -29.78 -5.16 -17.38
C ALA A 608 -29.29 -6.59 -17.13
N LEU A 609 -28.86 -7.31 -18.18
CA LEU A 609 -28.24 -8.64 -18.05
C LEU A 609 -26.97 -8.62 -17.20
N LEU A 610 -26.04 -7.71 -17.48
CA LEU A 610 -24.77 -7.63 -16.75
C LEU A 610 -24.99 -7.22 -15.28
N THR A 611 -25.94 -6.34 -15.01
CA THR A 611 -26.28 -5.91 -13.65
C THR A 611 -26.93 -7.03 -12.86
N ARG A 612 -27.90 -7.74 -13.46
CA ARG A 612 -28.62 -8.81 -12.79
C ARG A 612 -27.73 -10.01 -12.48
N PHE A 613 -26.85 -10.39 -13.39
CA PHE A 613 -25.99 -11.59 -13.25
C PHE A 613 -24.57 -11.29 -12.77
N GLY A 614 -24.25 -10.04 -12.43
CA GLY A 614 -22.92 -9.65 -11.90
C GLY A 614 -21.78 -9.76 -12.91
N GLY A 615 -22.09 -9.78 -14.23
CA GLY A 615 -21.11 -9.84 -15.30
C GLY A 615 -21.35 -10.96 -16.32
N LEU A 616 -20.55 -11.00 -17.38
CA LEU A 616 -20.72 -11.96 -18.50
C LEU A 616 -20.67 -13.43 -18.04
N ARG A 617 -19.80 -13.75 -17.08
CA ARG A 617 -19.72 -15.11 -16.50
C ARG A 617 -21.04 -15.53 -15.84
N GLY A 618 -21.70 -14.61 -15.16
CA GLY A 618 -23.02 -14.86 -14.59
C GLY A 618 -24.09 -15.03 -15.65
N VAL A 619 -24.06 -14.23 -16.72
CA VAL A 619 -24.96 -14.37 -17.87
C VAL A 619 -24.74 -15.70 -18.58
N SER A 620 -23.48 -16.11 -18.80
CA SER A 620 -23.15 -17.39 -19.40
C SER A 620 -23.50 -18.60 -18.51
N ALA A 621 -23.52 -18.45 -17.20
CA ALA A 621 -23.90 -19.50 -16.27
C ALA A 621 -25.42 -19.56 -15.98
N ALA A 622 -26.20 -18.61 -16.49
CA ALA A 622 -27.64 -18.51 -16.27
C ALA A 622 -28.41 -19.46 -17.22
N SER A 623 -29.52 -20.00 -16.75
CA SER A 623 -30.43 -20.80 -17.59
C SER A 623 -31.25 -19.89 -18.53
N VAL A 624 -31.88 -20.49 -19.54
CA VAL A 624 -32.77 -19.75 -20.46
C VAL A 624 -33.92 -19.10 -19.68
N GLU A 625 -34.45 -19.80 -18.67
CA GLU A 625 -35.52 -19.31 -17.81
C GLU A 625 -35.06 -18.09 -16.98
N ASP A 626 -33.83 -18.12 -16.45
CA ASP A 626 -33.24 -17.00 -15.69
C ASP A 626 -33.03 -15.77 -16.58
N LEU A 627 -32.54 -15.99 -17.79
CA LEU A 627 -32.32 -14.94 -18.79
C LEU A 627 -33.66 -14.29 -19.20
N ALA A 628 -34.72 -15.07 -19.36
CA ALA A 628 -36.04 -14.57 -19.72
C ALA A 628 -36.74 -13.72 -18.62
N GLN A 629 -36.28 -13.83 -17.37
CA GLN A 629 -36.77 -13.00 -16.25
C GLN A 629 -36.18 -11.56 -16.25
N VAL A 630 -35.19 -11.27 -17.11
CA VAL A 630 -34.67 -9.92 -17.22
C VAL A 630 -35.61 -9.03 -17.99
N GLU A 631 -35.91 -7.86 -17.45
CA GLU A 631 -36.81 -6.90 -18.08
C GLU A 631 -36.41 -6.62 -19.54
N GLY A 632 -37.34 -6.83 -20.46
CA GLY A 632 -37.13 -6.64 -21.90
C GLY A 632 -36.49 -7.82 -22.63
N ILE A 633 -36.25 -8.97 -22.00
CA ILE A 633 -35.79 -10.21 -22.62
C ILE A 633 -36.97 -11.19 -22.74
N SER A 634 -37.33 -11.54 -23.98
CA SER A 634 -38.32 -12.58 -24.24
C SER A 634 -37.71 -13.98 -24.18
N ALA A 635 -38.52 -15.03 -24.00
CA ALA A 635 -38.02 -16.41 -23.99
C ALA A 635 -37.22 -16.76 -25.25
N ALA A 636 -37.67 -16.36 -26.44
CA ALA A 636 -36.95 -16.56 -27.70
C ALA A 636 -35.64 -15.81 -27.78
N LEU A 637 -35.52 -14.64 -27.12
CA LEU A 637 -34.25 -13.90 -27.03
C LEU A 637 -33.33 -14.54 -26.00
N ALA A 638 -33.85 -15.06 -24.90
CA ALA A 638 -33.10 -15.78 -23.88
C ALA A 638 -32.45 -17.06 -24.45
N GLU A 639 -33.17 -17.83 -25.29
CA GLU A 639 -32.61 -18.97 -26.01
C GLU A 639 -31.44 -18.56 -26.92
N LYS A 640 -31.61 -17.51 -27.71
CA LYS A 640 -30.53 -16.98 -28.58
C LYS A 640 -29.29 -16.54 -27.78
N ILE A 641 -29.52 -15.91 -26.60
CA ILE A 641 -28.42 -15.53 -25.72
C ILE A 641 -27.68 -16.79 -25.21
N TYR A 642 -28.42 -17.77 -24.77
CA TYR A 642 -27.89 -19.04 -24.27
C TYR A 642 -27.10 -19.79 -25.34
N GLU A 643 -27.68 -19.98 -26.52
CA GLU A 643 -27.02 -20.62 -27.67
C GLU A 643 -25.74 -19.86 -28.07
N SER A 644 -25.78 -18.53 -28.18
CA SER A 644 -24.63 -17.72 -28.57
C SER A 644 -23.48 -17.73 -27.56
N LEU A 645 -23.76 -18.02 -26.28
CA LEU A 645 -22.74 -18.05 -25.23
C LEU A 645 -22.20 -19.46 -24.95
N HIS A 646 -22.88 -20.54 -25.45
CA HIS A 646 -22.52 -21.94 -25.21
C HIS A 646 -22.22 -22.72 -26.50
N GLY A 647 -22.54 -22.18 -27.67
CA GLY A 647 -22.17 -22.68 -28.99
C GLY A 647 -20.86 -22.08 -29.44
#